data_9118dafef5af8e83ccce69b3dc9ca9b3
#
_entry.id   9118dafef5af8e83ccce69b3dc9ca9b3
#
_cell.length_a   1.000
_cell.length_b   1.000
_cell.length_c   1.000
_cell.angle_alpha   90.00
_cell.angle_beta   90.00
_cell.angle_gamma   90.00
#
_symmetry.space_group_name_H-M   'P 1'
#
loop_
_entity.id
_entity.type
_entity.pdbx_description
1 polymer ?
#
loop_
_entity_poly.entity_id
_entity_poly.type
_entity_poly.pdbx_seq_one_letter_code
_entity_poly.pdbx_strand_id
1 'polypeptide(L)'
;MRIDGTETADTPRPGQCLRTYLREHGATAVKRGCDAGDCGACTVLLDGAPVHSCLVPAHRAAESDVTTAAGLGTPEEPHPVQRSFMEAAGFQCGFCTAGMVVTAAAERAGSAAPGPAGSEADAERWKGNLCRCTGYRSIRDALAGRVNTDEATGSAAGSGAGSAAAFGRSVRAPAAARVVTGREPYTLDEPAPPGLLHVAVLGSPHAHARITRIGADAARRAPGVHLVLTHADVPGTLYSTGRHEHRTDDPDDTRILDPVLRFRGQRVAVAVAESPRQAREALALVDVEYELLPSVHDPEQARRTAVDPEPARTADGPTPAPPPLLHADKDPAASRIADPARNVVAQLHEEYPVRGAVDTALATSAHTVTGTWTTSRVAHASLETHAARAHVAPDGTLVVRTSTQVPFLVRDELARLLERDPTTIRVVAPRVGGGFGGKQEMLLEDLVALAALRTGHPVQWEPSREEAFATFPCRHPIRVTVTLGADDDGRLTALAVDALSDTGAYGNHAPGVLFHGLNESVAVYRAPAKRVDGEAVYTNNLPSGAFRGYGLGQIQFAVEQAMDELAARTGLSPVELRRRNVVRPGDPFVTGHLDDGDLEFGSYGLDQCLDIVDRQLGLSIPDAGAAPTAAENDITVDVGVNTNRDVVLGGPAPAGEWSVGSGIAVGMIATLPPRGHRSEARVAAHADGTFAVHVGTAEFGNGTSTALVQIAATELGVAPERVRLVQSDTATSGYDTGAYGSAGTVVAGLVVARAAAEVREKLEAGGRPPSPDDVREPPSGDAGDAGDAGDVGDLSLIHISEPTRRSYISY
;
A
#
# COMPACT_ATOMS: atom_id res chain seq x y z
N MET A 1 -18.40 27.16 21.31
CA MET A 1 -18.17 25.70 21.20
C MET A 1 -17.09 25.32 22.18
N ARG A 2 -17.23 24.19 22.85
CA ARG A 2 -16.18 23.65 23.70
C ARG A 2 -15.63 22.38 23.07
N ILE A 3 -14.34 22.35 22.76
CA ILE A 3 -13.66 21.22 22.12
C ILE A 3 -12.75 20.57 23.15
N ASP A 4 -12.96 19.31 23.49
CA ASP A 4 -12.23 18.55 24.50
C ASP A 4 -12.05 19.34 25.83
N GLY A 5 -13.09 20.02 26.26
CA GLY A 5 -13.14 20.82 27.47
C GLY A 5 -12.59 22.27 27.33
N THR A 6 -12.06 22.64 26.16
CA THR A 6 -11.51 23.98 25.90
C THR A 6 -12.50 24.84 25.08
N GLU A 7 -12.84 26.03 25.55
CA GLU A 7 -13.70 26.95 24.82
C GLU A 7 -12.99 27.56 23.61
N THR A 8 -13.70 27.63 22.47
CA THR A 8 -13.24 28.35 21.26
C THR A 8 -14.05 29.63 21.10
N ALA A 9 -13.36 30.75 20.86
CA ALA A 9 -13.97 32.05 20.68
C ALA A 9 -14.42 32.35 19.24
N ASP A 10 -13.90 31.58 18.27
CA ASP A 10 -14.10 31.87 16.86
C ASP A 10 -15.47 31.40 16.37
N THR A 11 -16.10 32.26 15.58
CA THR A 11 -17.37 31.93 14.93
C THR A 11 -17.13 31.11 13.66
N PRO A 12 -17.81 29.96 13.49
CA PRO A 12 -17.69 29.18 12.27
C PRO A 12 -18.08 29.98 11.02
N ARG A 13 -17.35 29.79 9.92
CA ARG A 13 -17.65 30.42 8.63
C ARG A 13 -18.96 29.87 8.04
N PRO A 14 -19.71 30.67 7.27
CA PRO A 14 -20.89 30.17 6.55
C PRO A 14 -20.54 28.96 5.66
N GLY A 15 -21.33 27.90 5.77
CA GLY A 15 -21.13 26.66 5.01
C GLY A 15 -19.99 25.74 5.49
N GLN A 16 -19.32 26.09 6.57
CA GLN A 16 -18.26 25.28 7.15
C GLN A 16 -18.84 24.05 7.88
N CYS A 17 -18.36 22.83 7.56
CA CYS A 17 -18.71 21.66 8.34
C CYS A 17 -17.88 21.58 9.64
N LEU A 18 -18.45 20.89 10.65
CA LEU A 18 -17.85 20.76 11.98
C LEU A 18 -16.43 20.12 11.90
N ARG A 19 -16.22 19.08 11.08
CA ARG A 19 -14.90 18.46 10.87
C ARG A 19 -13.84 19.50 10.47
N THR A 20 -14.14 20.38 9.52
CA THR A 20 -13.21 21.40 9.07
C THR A 20 -12.90 22.40 10.17
N TYR A 21 -13.92 22.86 10.88
CA TYR A 21 -13.78 23.77 12.01
C TYR A 21 -12.88 23.16 13.11
N LEU A 22 -13.15 21.92 13.51
CA LEU A 22 -12.38 21.20 14.53
C LEU A 22 -10.90 21.09 14.17
N ARG A 23 -10.58 20.72 12.91
CA ARG A 23 -9.20 20.58 12.44
C ARG A 23 -8.46 21.92 12.38
N GLU A 24 -9.12 22.99 11.98
CA GLU A 24 -8.55 24.36 11.99
C GLU A 24 -8.24 24.84 13.41
N HIS A 25 -8.91 24.28 14.43
CA HIS A 25 -8.66 24.53 15.85
C HIS A 25 -7.75 23.47 16.51
N GLY A 26 -6.98 22.73 15.72
CA GLY A 26 -5.99 21.79 16.21
C GLY A 26 -6.51 20.42 16.64
N ALA A 27 -7.82 20.14 16.50
CA ALA A 27 -8.39 18.83 16.80
C ALA A 27 -8.08 17.80 15.69
N THR A 28 -6.81 17.47 15.51
CA THR A 28 -6.32 16.56 14.45
C THR A 28 -6.69 15.10 14.68
N ALA A 29 -7.21 14.73 15.86
CA ALA A 29 -7.86 13.44 16.11
C ALA A 29 -9.04 13.19 15.16
N VAL A 30 -9.67 14.27 14.67
CA VAL A 30 -10.78 14.20 13.69
C VAL A 30 -10.20 14.06 12.29
N LYS A 31 -10.29 12.86 11.71
CA LYS A 31 -9.66 12.55 10.43
C LYS A 31 -10.59 12.83 9.23
N ARG A 32 -9.98 13.13 8.07
CA ARG A 32 -10.70 13.28 6.80
C ARG A 32 -10.51 12.03 5.94
N GLY A 33 -11.55 11.18 5.84
CA GLY A 33 -11.51 9.97 5.00
C GLY A 33 -12.35 10.10 3.72
N CYS A 34 -13.67 10.31 3.83
CA CYS A 34 -14.59 10.34 2.67
C CYS A 34 -15.26 11.68 2.42
N ASP A 35 -15.49 12.50 3.44
CA ASP A 35 -16.32 13.73 3.40
C ASP A 35 -17.77 13.52 2.94
N ALA A 36 -18.28 12.30 3.00
CA ALA A 36 -19.60 11.92 2.51
C ALA A 36 -20.47 11.21 3.57
N GLY A 37 -19.97 11.10 4.81
CA GLY A 37 -20.73 10.46 5.89
C GLY A 37 -20.59 8.93 5.97
N ASP A 38 -19.73 8.31 5.15
CA ASP A 38 -19.66 6.84 5.06
C ASP A 38 -18.62 6.22 5.99
N CYS A 39 -17.42 6.84 6.12
CA CYS A 39 -16.25 6.15 6.67
C CYS A 39 -16.09 6.25 8.19
N GLY A 40 -16.74 7.20 8.86
CA GLY A 40 -16.68 7.38 10.31
C GLY A 40 -15.35 7.84 10.90
N ALA A 41 -14.30 8.09 10.08
CA ALA A 41 -13.00 8.56 10.58
C ALA A 41 -13.09 9.95 11.25
N CYS A 42 -14.14 10.69 10.99
CA CYS A 42 -14.44 12.01 11.57
C CYS A 42 -15.46 11.96 12.72
N THR A 43 -15.76 10.79 13.27
CA THR A 43 -16.74 10.68 14.38
C THR A 43 -16.26 11.42 15.63
N VAL A 44 -17.16 12.22 16.20
CA VAL A 44 -17.00 12.92 17.49
C VAL A 44 -18.24 12.72 18.33
N LEU A 45 -18.15 12.94 19.64
CA LEU A 45 -19.36 13.09 20.48
C LEU A 45 -19.77 14.57 20.43
N LEU A 46 -21.02 14.83 20.06
CA LEU A 46 -21.66 16.13 20.14
C LEU A 46 -22.70 16.04 21.27
N ASP A 47 -22.46 16.73 22.36
CA ASP A 47 -23.27 16.62 23.61
C ASP A 47 -23.47 15.15 24.04
N GLY A 48 -22.42 14.33 23.91
CA GLY A 48 -22.44 12.92 24.27
C GLY A 48 -22.96 11.96 23.18
N ALA A 49 -23.55 12.46 22.08
CA ALA A 49 -24.03 11.63 20.99
C ALA A 49 -22.99 11.49 19.86
N PRO A 50 -22.73 10.28 19.32
CA PRO A 50 -21.78 10.09 18.24
C PRO A 50 -22.35 10.62 16.91
N VAL A 51 -21.58 11.50 16.26
CA VAL A 51 -21.95 12.08 14.96
C VAL A 51 -20.76 12.09 14.01
N HIS A 52 -21.03 11.95 12.71
CA HIS A 52 -20.03 12.22 11.68
C HIS A 52 -19.88 13.73 11.46
N SER A 53 -18.84 14.33 11.98
CA SER A 53 -18.63 15.78 11.97
C SER A 53 -18.52 16.39 10.56
N CYS A 54 -18.25 15.61 9.52
CA CYS A 54 -18.29 16.07 8.12
C CYS A 54 -19.71 16.41 7.62
N LEU A 55 -20.76 15.85 8.25
CA LEU A 55 -22.16 16.09 7.91
C LEU A 55 -22.83 17.18 8.78
N VAL A 56 -22.18 17.59 9.86
CA VAL A 56 -22.72 18.58 10.78
C VAL A 56 -22.23 19.98 10.38
N PRO A 57 -23.13 20.94 10.12
CA PRO A 57 -22.74 22.35 9.98
C PRO A 57 -22.13 22.88 11.29
N ALA A 58 -20.96 23.49 11.23
CA ALA A 58 -20.21 23.89 12.43
C ALA A 58 -21.00 24.84 13.36
N HIS A 59 -21.79 25.77 12.80
CA HIS A 59 -22.58 26.71 13.60
C HIS A 59 -23.72 26.03 14.40
N ARG A 60 -24.13 24.83 14.04
CA ARG A 60 -25.10 24.07 14.85
C ARG A 60 -24.50 23.53 16.15
N ALA A 61 -23.17 23.41 16.18
CA ALA A 61 -22.42 23.00 17.36
C ALA A 61 -21.83 24.19 18.15
N ALA A 62 -22.19 25.44 17.83
CA ALA A 62 -21.59 26.65 18.40
C ALA A 62 -21.72 26.72 19.93
N GLU A 63 -22.76 26.16 20.53
CA GLU A 63 -23.00 26.15 21.97
C GLU A 63 -22.83 24.75 22.59
N SER A 64 -22.37 23.76 21.81
CA SER A 64 -22.29 22.37 22.22
C SER A 64 -20.89 22.00 22.72
N ASP A 65 -20.86 20.88 23.47
CA ASP A 65 -19.64 20.16 23.84
C ASP A 65 -19.27 19.14 22.77
N VAL A 66 -18.07 19.27 22.24
CA VAL A 66 -17.49 18.32 21.29
C VAL A 66 -16.37 17.55 21.94
N THR A 67 -16.50 16.22 22.04
CA THR A 67 -15.45 15.34 22.53
C THR A 67 -14.88 14.52 21.37
N THR A 68 -13.57 14.64 21.14
CA THR A 68 -12.81 13.82 20.18
C THR A 68 -12.17 12.63 20.87
N ALA A 69 -11.48 11.77 20.11
CA ALA A 69 -10.67 10.71 20.72
C ALA A 69 -9.59 11.25 21.67
N ALA A 70 -9.11 12.47 21.44
CA ALA A 70 -8.12 13.12 22.30
C ALA A 70 -8.73 13.63 23.63
N GLY A 71 -10.02 13.90 23.64
CA GLY A 71 -10.76 14.30 24.85
C GLY A 71 -11.24 13.11 25.71
N LEU A 72 -11.22 11.88 25.18
CA LEU A 72 -11.57 10.69 25.94
C LEU A 72 -10.49 10.26 26.94
N GLY A 73 -9.21 10.41 26.58
CA GLY A 73 -8.07 10.04 27.41
C GLY A 73 -6.73 10.49 26.82
N THR A 74 -5.65 10.29 27.57
CA THR A 74 -4.28 10.63 27.16
C THR A 74 -3.46 9.36 26.90
N PRO A 75 -2.28 9.45 26.26
CA PRO A 75 -1.37 8.30 26.13
C PRO A 75 -0.97 7.67 27.45
N GLU A 76 -0.88 8.47 28.52
CA GLU A 76 -0.51 8.06 29.89
C GLU A 76 -1.72 7.47 30.63
N GLU A 77 -2.92 8.05 30.41
CA GLU A 77 -4.18 7.64 31.03
C GLU A 77 -5.26 7.39 29.95
N PRO A 78 -5.15 6.30 29.17
CA PRO A 78 -6.10 6.01 28.12
C PRO A 78 -7.45 5.57 28.69
N HIS A 79 -8.53 6.03 28.06
CA HIS A 79 -9.91 5.57 28.33
C HIS A 79 -9.99 4.03 28.22
N PRO A 80 -10.86 3.33 28.97
CA PRO A 80 -10.97 1.86 28.89
C PRO A 80 -11.12 1.29 27.48
N VAL A 81 -11.88 1.95 26.60
CA VAL A 81 -11.99 1.55 25.18
C VAL A 81 -10.67 1.72 24.45
N GLN A 82 -9.96 2.83 24.66
CA GLN A 82 -8.65 3.07 24.05
C GLN A 82 -7.66 1.99 24.48
N ARG A 83 -7.68 1.61 25.76
CA ARG A 83 -6.86 0.52 26.31
C ARG A 83 -7.18 -0.82 25.63
N SER A 84 -8.46 -1.17 25.48
CA SER A 84 -8.87 -2.40 24.80
C SER A 84 -8.34 -2.45 23.35
N PHE A 85 -8.36 -1.32 22.62
CA PHE A 85 -7.79 -1.26 21.26
C PHE A 85 -6.26 -1.42 21.23
N MET A 86 -5.56 -0.92 22.25
CA MET A 86 -4.10 -1.15 22.38
C MET A 86 -3.79 -2.61 22.67
N GLU A 87 -4.49 -3.23 23.60
CA GLU A 87 -4.29 -4.60 24.06
C GLU A 87 -4.66 -5.65 23.01
N ALA A 88 -5.67 -5.37 22.21
CA ALA A 88 -6.10 -6.24 21.11
C ALA A 88 -5.34 -6.01 19.80
N ALA A 89 -4.39 -5.07 19.73
CA ALA A 89 -3.82 -4.57 18.49
C ALA A 89 -4.94 -4.19 17.48
N GLY A 90 -5.96 -3.47 17.94
CA GLY A 90 -7.22 -3.17 17.24
C GLY A 90 -7.08 -2.21 16.05
N PHE A 91 -5.88 -2.05 15.51
CA PHE A 91 -5.59 -1.21 14.36
C PHE A 91 -4.34 -1.69 13.60
N GLN A 92 -4.20 -1.26 12.33
CA GLN A 92 -2.96 -1.36 11.56
C GLN A 92 -2.45 0.05 11.24
N CYS A 93 -2.92 0.72 10.17
CA CYS A 93 -2.51 2.10 9.91
C CYS A 93 -3.00 3.07 10.99
N GLY A 94 -4.15 2.83 11.61
CA GLY A 94 -4.70 3.61 12.71
C GLY A 94 -5.55 4.82 12.30
N PHE A 95 -5.67 5.13 11.01
CA PHE A 95 -6.38 6.33 10.55
C PHE A 95 -7.88 6.32 10.89
N CYS A 96 -8.54 5.15 10.87
CA CYS A 96 -9.94 4.99 11.26
C CYS A 96 -10.12 4.91 12.78
N THR A 97 -9.06 4.65 13.55
CA THR A 97 -9.13 4.21 14.95
C THR A 97 -9.72 5.28 15.87
N ALA A 98 -9.36 6.55 15.68
CA ALA A 98 -9.92 7.64 16.49
C ALA A 98 -11.45 7.68 16.41
N GLY A 99 -12.03 7.59 15.20
CA GLY A 99 -13.48 7.55 15.02
C GLY A 99 -14.13 6.30 15.61
N MET A 100 -13.48 5.13 15.45
CA MET A 100 -13.98 3.87 16.03
C MET A 100 -14.00 3.88 17.56
N VAL A 101 -12.96 4.41 18.18
CA VAL A 101 -12.86 4.53 19.65
C VAL A 101 -13.96 5.45 20.18
N VAL A 102 -14.24 6.57 19.51
CA VAL A 102 -15.33 7.48 19.90
C VAL A 102 -16.69 6.78 19.80
N THR A 103 -16.95 6.06 18.72
CA THR A 103 -18.20 5.29 18.54
C THR A 103 -18.34 4.24 19.64
N ALA A 104 -17.27 3.48 19.92
CA ALA A 104 -17.25 2.45 20.96
C ALA A 104 -17.44 3.01 22.39
N ALA A 105 -16.91 4.21 22.66
CA ALA A 105 -17.07 4.88 23.93
C ALA A 105 -18.54 5.32 24.17
N ALA A 106 -19.20 5.84 23.12
CA ALA A 106 -20.61 6.21 23.19
C ALA A 106 -21.52 5.00 23.48
N GLU A 107 -21.27 3.87 22.81
CA GLU A 107 -22.06 2.65 23.03
C GLU A 107 -21.90 2.10 24.44
N ARG A 108 -20.69 2.08 24.99
CA ARG A 108 -20.45 1.63 26.37
C ARG A 108 -21.10 2.53 27.42
N ALA A 109 -21.23 3.83 27.15
CA ALA A 109 -21.92 4.77 28.03
C ALA A 109 -23.44 4.59 28.02
N GLY A 110 -24.03 4.13 26.91
CA GLY A 110 -25.47 3.94 26.72
C GLY A 110 -25.99 2.52 27.04
N SER A 111 -25.12 1.53 27.25
CA SER A 111 -25.49 0.11 27.39
C SER A 111 -25.11 -0.45 28.78
N ALA A 112 -26.08 -1.10 29.44
CA ALA A 112 -25.86 -1.78 30.74
C ALA A 112 -25.05 -3.09 30.62
N ALA A 113 -24.87 -3.64 29.42
CA ALA A 113 -23.94 -4.75 29.16
C ALA A 113 -23.65 -4.83 27.62
N PRO A 114 -22.41 -5.08 27.21
CA PRO A 114 -22.13 -5.42 25.82
C PRO A 114 -22.84 -6.74 25.49
N GLY A 115 -23.62 -6.76 24.41
CA GLY A 115 -24.11 -8.01 23.83
C GLY A 115 -22.94 -8.93 23.41
N PRO A 116 -23.20 -10.24 23.19
CA PRO A 116 -22.14 -11.16 22.78
C PRO A 116 -21.47 -10.66 21.50
N ALA A 117 -20.15 -10.45 21.56
CA ALA A 117 -19.34 -10.01 20.42
C ALA A 117 -19.52 -10.98 19.25
N GLY A 118 -19.86 -10.46 18.06
CA GLY A 118 -19.99 -11.24 16.84
C GLY A 118 -21.43 -11.52 16.37
N SER A 119 -22.46 -10.91 17.00
CA SER A 119 -23.85 -10.99 16.53
C SER A 119 -24.09 -10.12 15.30
N GLU A 120 -25.11 -10.42 14.50
CA GLU A 120 -25.58 -9.57 13.38
C GLU A 120 -25.87 -8.13 13.84
N ALA A 121 -26.38 -7.95 15.07
CA ALA A 121 -26.58 -6.66 15.70
C ALA A 121 -25.27 -5.86 15.90
N ASP A 122 -24.14 -6.53 16.12
CA ASP A 122 -22.83 -5.87 16.17
C ASP A 122 -22.39 -5.35 14.81
N ALA A 123 -22.62 -6.11 13.71
CA ALA A 123 -22.26 -5.68 12.38
C ALA A 123 -23.03 -4.42 11.94
N GLU A 124 -24.28 -4.27 12.37
CA GLU A 124 -25.11 -3.10 12.06
C GLU A 124 -24.63 -1.83 12.76
N ARG A 125 -24.15 -1.94 13.98
CA ARG A 125 -23.66 -0.80 14.79
C ARG A 125 -22.42 -0.13 14.17
N TRP A 126 -21.63 -0.89 13.40
CA TRP A 126 -20.35 -0.43 12.84
C TRP A 126 -20.44 -0.02 11.37
N LYS A 127 -21.64 0.01 10.77
CA LYS A 127 -21.80 0.42 9.37
C LYS A 127 -21.23 1.80 9.04
N GLY A 128 -21.24 2.72 10.00
CA GLY A 128 -20.69 4.06 9.86
C GLY A 128 -19.19 4.19 10.15
N ASN A 129 -18.45 3.08 10.40
CA ASN A 129 -17.02 3.10 10.72
C ASN A 129 -16.26 2.09 9.87
N LEU A 130 -15.60 2.57 8.82
CA LEU A 130 -14.88 1.74 7.87
C LEU A 130 -13.41 1.58 8.22
N CYS A 131 -12.89 0.35 8.05
CA CYS A 131 -11.47 0.03 8.08
C CYS A 131 -11.08 -0.74 6.83
N ARG A 132 -10.00 -0.30 6.15
CA ARG A 132 -9.48 -0.99 4.97
C ARG A 132 -8.39 -2.00 5.29
N CYS A 133 -7.77 -1.91 6.46
CA CYS A 133 -6.56 -2.67 6.80
C CYS A 133 -6.85 -4.02 7.47
N THR A 134 -7.70 -4.05 8.51
CA THR A 134 -7.74 -5.11 9.52
C THR A 134 -8.67 -6.27 9.21
N GLY A 135 -9.57 -6.12 8.22
CA GLY A 135 -10.71 -7.04 8.08
C GLY A 135 -11.62 -7.09 9.31
N TYR A 136 -11.52 -6.11 10.19
CA TYR A 136 -12.27 -5.94 11.44
C TYR A 136 -11.99 -6.99 12.53
N ARG A 137 -11.13 -7.99 12.33
CA ARG A 137 -10.90 -9.04 13.33
C ARG A 137 -10.36 -8.46 14.64
N SER A 138 -9.20 -7.80 14.62
CA SER A 138 -8.60 -7.20 15.80
C SER A 138 -9.46 -6.09 16.42
N ILE A 139 -10.28 -5.40 15.60
CA ILE A 139 -11.26 -4.43 16.09
C ILE A 139 -12.36 -5.15 16.91
N ARG A 140 -12.88 -6.26 16.40
CA ARG A 140 -13.87 -7.07 17.13
C ARG A 140 -13.28 -7.63 18.43
N ASP A 141 -12.01 -8.05 18.41
CA ASP A 141 -11.30 -8.49 19.61
C ASP A 141 -11.20 -7.37 20.65
N ALA A 142 -10.86 -6.15 20.22
CA ALA A 142 -10.83 -4.96 21.09
C ALA A 142 -12.19 -4.67 21.73
N LEU A 143 -13.27 -4.76 20.94
CA LEU A 143 -14.63 -4.55 21.43
C LEU A 143 -15.07 -5.65 22.42
N ALA A 144 -14.62 -6.88 22.19
CA ALA A 144 -14.84 -8.01 23.07
C ALA A 144 -13.93 -8.03 24.31
N GLY A 145 -12.98 -7.08 24.43
CA GLY A 145 -12.03 -7.02 25.54
C GLY A 145 -10.97 -8.14 25.51
N ARG A 146 -10.70 -8.72 24.33
CA ARG A 146 -9.63 -9.71 24.16
C ARG A 146 -8.28 -9.03 24.16
N VAL A 147 -7.26 -9.71 24.66
CA VAL A 147 -5.87 -9.27 24.68
C VAL A 147 -5.08 -10.10 23.68
N ASN A 148 -4.55 -9.45 22.66
CA ASN A 148 -3.74 -10.05 21.60
C ASN A 148 -2.26 -9.65 21.69
N THR A 149 -1.91 -8.76 22.64
CA THR A 149 -0.52 -8.34 22.87
C THR A 149 -0.04 -8.87 24.21
N ASP A 150 1.22 -9.27 24.27
CA ASP A 150 1.85 -9.65 25.53
C ASP A 150 1.94 -8.41 26.44
N GLU A 151 1.52 -8.53 27.70
CA GLU A 151 1.75 -7.47 28.67
C GLU A 151 3.26 -7.25 28.81
N ALA A 152 3.68 -5.98 28.88
CA ALA A 152 4.98 -5.66 29.40
C ALA A 152 4.99 -6.14 30.85
N THR A 153 5.52 -7.33 31.11
CA THR A 153 5.63 -7.86 32.45
C THR A 153 6.56 -6.95 33.22
N GLY A 154 6.00 -5.95 33.86
CA GLY A 154 6.68 -5.07 34.82
C GLY A 154 7.11 -5.80 36.10
N SER A 155 7.28 -7.12 36.08
CA SER A 155 7.78 -7.91 37.23
C SER A 155 8.99 -8.76 36.85
N ALA A 156 10.02 -8.14 36.24
CA ALA A 156 11.35 -8.75 36.23
C ALA A 156 12.15 -8.28 37.45
N ALA A 157 11.50 -8.23 38.60
CA ALA A 157 12.20 -8.20 39.88
C ALA A 157 12.34 -9.64 40.37
N GLY A 158 13.34 -10.39 39.89
CA GLY A 158 13.74 -11.66 40.51
C GLY A 158 13.74 -12.89 39.64
N SER A 159 14.49 -12.90 38.54
CA SER A 159 15.14 -14.12 38.04
C SER A 159 16.17 -13.75 36.99
N GLY A 160 17.38 -14.33 37.11
CA GLY A 160 18.54 -13.92 36.34
C GLY A 160 18.43 -14.01 34.83
N ALA A 161 19.19 -13.20 34.14
CA ALA A 161 19.66 -13.25 32.76
C ALA A 161 18.88 -14.20 31.80
N GLY A 162 17.59 -13.94 31.56
CA GLY A 162 16.76 -14.77 30.69
C GLY A 162 15.73 -13.95 29.95
N SER A 163 16.01 -13.74 28.66
CA SER A 163 15.08 -13.31 27.62
C SER A 163 14.68 -11.82 27.58
N ALA A 164 15.63 -10.98 27.21
CA ALA A 164 15.36 -9.66 26.63
C ALA A 164 14.87 -9.78 25.16
N ALA A 165 14.82 -11.02 24.60
CA ALA A 165 14.40 -11.26 23.23
C ALA A 165 12.94 -10.84 23.01
N ALA A 166 12.73 -9.90 22.09
CA ALA A 166 11.42 -9.44 21.66
C ALA A 166 10.83 -10.32 20.54
N PHE A 167 11.64 -11.18 19.93
CA PHE A 167 11.18 -12.12 18.91
C PHE A 167 10.19 -13.15 19.49
N GLY A 168 9.20 -13.52 18.64
CA GLY A 168 8.16 -14.48 19.04
C GLY A 168 7.13 -13.91 20.02
N ARG A 169 7.20 -12.62 20.37
CA ARG A 169 6.26 -11.95 21.24
C ARG A 169 5.34 -11.01 20.46
N SER A 170 4.09 -10.90 20.90
CA SER A 170 3.12 -9.95 20.35
C SER A 170 3.26 -8.59 21.05
N VAL A 171 4.30 -7.83 20.69
CA VAL A 171 4.54 -6.52 21.32
C VAL A 171 3.57 -5.46 20.80
N ARG A 172 3.25 -4.49 21.65
CA ARG A 172 2.45 -3.33 21.25
C ARG A 172 3.20 -2.48 20.22
N ALA A 173 2.46 -1.96 19.23
CA ALA A 173 3.05 -1.02 18.28
C ALA A 173 3.56 0.24 19.01
N PRO A 174 4.74 0.79 18.66
CA PRO A 174 5.31 1.97 19.31
C PRO A 174 4.39 3.20 19.30
N ALA A 175 3.52 3.31 18.28
CA ALA A 175 2.54 4.39 18.16
C ALA A 175 1.20 4.10 18.84
N ALA A 176 1.00 2.94 19.50
CA ALA A 176 -0.32 2.48 19.93
C ALA A 176 -1.06 3.52 20.80
N ALA A 177 -0.43 4.04 21.83
CA ALA A 177 -1.06 5.02 22.72
C ALA A 177 -1.43 6.32 21.96
N ARG A 178 -0.58 6.80 21.06
CA ARG A 178 -0.87 8.00 20.26
C ARG A 178 -1.98 7.75 19.24
N VAL A 179 -2.03 6.57 18.61
CA VAL A 179 -3.06 6.21 17.63
C VAL A 179 -4.44 6.18 18.29
N VAL A 180 -4.60 5.43 19.39
CA VAL A 180 -5.91 5.27 20.03
C VAL A 180 -6.43 6.55 20.69
N THR A 181 -5.53 7.45 21.09
CA THR A 181 -5.87 8.77 21.63
C THR A 181 -5.99 9.86 20.55
N GLY A 182 -5.86 9.50 19.25
CA GLY A 182 -5.96 10.44 18.14
C GLY A 182 -4.80 11.42 18.02
N ARG A 183 -3.71 11.21 18.76
CA ARG A 183 -2.52 12.11 18.80
C ARG A 183 -1.40 11.67 17.88
N GLU A 184 -1.53 10.53 17.18
CA GLU A 184 -0.57 10.15 16.14
C GLU A 184 -0.70 11.09 14.94
N PRO A 185 0.40 11.76 14.52
CA PRO A 185 0.36 12.66 13.38
C PRO A 185 0.40 11.88 12.06
N TYR A 186 -0.55 12.17 11.18
CA TYR A 186 -0.55 11.74 9.78
C TYR A 186 -0.08 12.88 8.86
N THR A 187 -0.20 12.68 7.55
CA THR A 187 0.42 13.57 6.55
C THR A 187 0.08 15.05 6.73
N LEU A 188 -1.18 15.39 7.00
CA LEU A 188 -1.65 16.77 7.13
C LEU A 188 -2.11 17.14 8.55
N ASP A 189 -1.64 16.45 9.57
CA ASP A 189 -2.03 16.71 10.96
C ASP A 189 -1.15 17.76 11.66
N GLU A 190 -0.06 18.20 11.03
CA GLU A 190 0.69 19.34 11.52
C GLU A 190 -0.05 20.66 11.27
N PRO A 191 0.15 21.66 12.13
CA PRO A 191 -0.44 22.98 11.93
C PRO A 191 -0.17 23.53 10.53
N ALA A 192 -1.15 24.22 9.98
CA ALA A 192 -0.99 24.88 8.69
C ALA A 192 0.06 26.00 8.82
N PRO A 193 1.10 26.01 7.99
CA PRO A 193 2.07 27.10 8.00
C PRO A 193 1.41 28.42 7.53
N PRO A 194 1.88 29.58 8.02
CA PRO A 194 1.37 30.86 7.58
C PRO A 194 1.46 31.01 6.06
N GLY A 195 0.42 31.56 5.45
CA GLY A 195 0.37 31.77 3.99
C GLY A 195 0.20 30.52 3.17
N LEU A 196 -0.31 29.42 3.78
CA LEU A 196 -0.58 28.17 3.08
C LEU A 196 -1.57 28.37 1.92
N LEU A 197 -1.17 27.92 0.74
CA LEU A 197 -2.00 27.90 -0.46
C LEU A 197 -2.50 26.47 -0.74
N HIS A 198 -3.62 26.41 -1.47
CA HIS A 198 -4.30 25.15 -1.77
C HIS A 198 -4.39 24.92 -3.28
N VAL A 199 -4.11 23.69 -3.69
CA VAL A 199 -4.22 23.20 -5.07
C VAL A 199 -5.62 22.68 -5.34
N ALA A 200 -6.14 23.01 -6.53
CA ALA A 200 -7.22 22.27 -7.19
C ALA A 200 -6.79 21.92 -8.63
N VAL A 201 -7.35 20.84 -9.16
CA VAL A 201 -7.03 20.33 -10.50
C VAL A 201 -8.28 20.25 -11.34
N LEU A 202 -8.24 20.78 -12.56
CA LEU A 202 -9.25 20.56 -13.58
C LEU A 202 -8.98 19.25 -14.29
N GLY A 203 -9.88 18.29 -14.16
CA GLY A 203 -9.81 17.00 -14.85
C GLY A 203 -10.45 17.05 -16.24
N SER A 204 -9.96 16.23 -17.16
CA SER A 204 -10.54 16.04 -18.49
C SER A 204 -11.98 15.49 -18.41
N PRO A 205 -12.94 16.09 -19.11
CA PRO A 205 -14.29 15.52 -19.26
C PRO A 205 -14.34 14.39 -20.29
N HIS A 206 -13.28 14.22 -21.09
CA HIS A 206 -13.20 13.28 -22.22
C HIS A 206 -12.25 12.12 -21.94
N ALA A 207 -12.57 10.97 -22.51
CA ALA A 207 -11.71 9.79 -22.43
C ALA A 207 -10.46 9.91 -23.32
N HIS A 208 -10.56 10.57 -24.50
CA HIS A 208 -9.44 10.82 -25.38
C HIS A 208 -9.67 12.14 -26.14
N ALA A 209 -8.77 13.09 -25.98
CA ALA A 209 -8.87 14.39 -26.60
C ALA A 209 -7.50 15.07 -26.71
N ARG A 210 -7.39 16.06 -27.58
CA ARG A 210 -6.28 16.99 -27.63
C ARG A 210 -6.75 18.39 -27.25
N ILE A 211 -6.02 19.06 -26.38
CA ILE A 211 -6.25 20.47 -26.09
C ILE A 211 -5.77 21.29 -27.28
N THR A 212 -6.71 21.96 -27.96
CA THR A 212 -6.38 22.85 -29.12
C THR A 212 -6.18 24.29 -28.66
N ARG A 213 -6.90 24.70 -27.62
CA ARG A 213 -6.75 26.01 -26.98
C ARG A 213 -7.07 25.91 -25.49
N ILE A 214 -6.32 26.62 -24.67
CA ILE A 214 -6.59 26.79 -23.24
C ILE A 214 -6.41 28.25 -22.84
N GLY A 215 -7.46 28.85 -22.31
CA GLY A 215 -7.48 30.23 -21.84
C GLY A 215 -7.57 30.27 -20.31
N ALA A 216 -6.50 30.71 -19.63
CA ALA A 216 -6.44 30.77 -18.17
C ALA A 216 -6.40 32.18 -17.59
N ASP A 217 -6.46 33.24 -18.41
CA ASP A 217 -6.27 34.62 -17.96
C ASP A 217 -7.33 35.11 -16.98
N ALA A 218 -8.58 34.67 -17.13
CA ALA A 218 -9.64 35.00 -16.18
C ALA A 218 -9.39 34.32 -14.83
N ALA A 219 -8.97 33.06 -14.84
CA ALA A 219 -8.62 32.31 -13.63
C ALA A 219 -7.40 32.94 -12.91
N ARG A 220 -6.38 33.36 -13.66
CA ARG A 220 -5.18 34.03 -13.09
C ARG A 220 -5.49 35.35 -12.38
N ARG A 221 -6.57 36.05 -12.79
CA ARG A 221 -7.00 37.31 -12.18
C ARG A 221 -8.07 37.13 -11.09
N ALA A 222 -8.51 35.92 -10.81
CA ALA A 222 -9.53 35.66 -9.81
C ALA A 222 -8.99 35.99 -8.39
N PRO A 223 -9.84 36.51 -7.48
CA PRO A 223 -9.43 36.88 -6.14
C PRO A 223 -8.84 35.70 -5.35
N GLY A 224 -7.69 35.91 -4.70
CA GLY A 224 -6.99 34.94 -3.89
C GLY A 224 -6.26 33.85 -4.68
N VAL A 225 -6.19 33.97 -6.01
CA VAL A 225 -5.42 33.06 -6.88
C VAL A 225 -3.98 33.56 -7.00
N HIS A 226 -3.01 32.72 -6.73
CA HIS A 226 -1.59 33.01 -6.82
C HIS A 226 -0.93 32.39 -8.07
N LEU A 227 -1.44 31.27 -8.55
CA LEU A 227 -0.87 30.56 -9.70
C LEU A 227 -1.95 29.78 -10.44
N VAL A 228 -1.88 29.79 -11.80
CA VAL A 228 -2.61 28.83 -12.64
C VAL A 228 -1.63 28.24 -13.65
N LEU A 229 -1.54 26.92 -13.68
CA LEU A 229 -0.67 26.16 -14.57
C LEU A 229 -1.49 25.44 -15.64
N THR A 230 -0.99 25.46 -16.86
CA THR A 230 -1.43 24.69 -18.02
C THR A 230 -0.24 23.88 -18.55
N HIS A 231 -0.45 23.06 -19.58
CA HIS A 231 0.63 22.29 -20.20
C HIS A 231 1.77 23.17 -20.76
N ALA A 232 1.51 24.44 -21.04
CA ALA A 232 2.54 25.38 -21.51
C ALA A 232 3.41 25.95 -20.37
N ASP A 233 2.98 25.80 -19.12
CA ASP A 233 3.63 26.40 -17.94
C ASP A 233 4.52 25.41 -17.16
N VAL A 234 4.57 24.15 -17.58
CA VAL A 234 5.27 23.07 -16.85
C VAL A 234 6.39 22.45 -17.67
N PRO A 235 7.40 21.81 -17.05
CA PRO A 235 8.42 21.07 -17.78
C PRO A 235 7.81 20.01 -18.71
N GLY A 236 8.34 19.92 -19.93
CA GLY A 236 7.93 18.90 -20.91
C GLY A 236 8.56 17.53 -20.72
N THR A 237 9.33 17.35 -19.65
CA THR A 237 10.07 16.12 -19.32
C THR A 237 9.12 14.95 -19.12
N LEU A 238 9.38 13.85 -19.84
CA LEU A 238 8.67 12.59 -19.65
C LEU A 238 9.18 11.87 -18.39
N TYR A 239 8.26 11.25 -17.67
CA TYR A 239 8.54 10.46 -16.49
C TYR A 239 7.50 9.35 -16.30
N SER A 240 7.72 8.48 -15.34
CA SER A 240 6.71 7.55 -14.87
C SER A 240 6.18 7.98 -13.50
N THR A 241 4.91 7.77 -13.21
CA THR A 241 4.39 7.89 -11.85
C THR A 241 4.84 6.72 -10.98
N GLY A 242 5.06 5.53 -11.55
CA GLY A 242 5.58 4.35 -10.87
C GLY A 242 6.99 4.60 -10.35
N ARG A 243 7.33 4.00 -9.20
CA ARG A 243 8.62 4.18 -8.55
C ARG A 243 9.25 2.85 -8.17
N HIS A 244 10.39 2.54 -8.81
CA HIS A 244 11.28 1.41 -8.51
C HIS A 244 12.71 1.91 -8.30
N GLU A 245 13.57 1.06 -7.69
CA GLU A 245 14.99 1.36 -7.50
C GLU A 245 15.65 1.70 -8.84
N HIS A 246 15.39 0.89 -9.85
CA HIS A 246 15.82 1.17 -11.22
C HIS A 246 14.71 1.90 -11.98
N ARG A 247 14.90 3.18 -12.20
CA ARG A 247 13.94 4.03 -12.92
C ARG A 247 13.55 3.48 -14.29
N THR A 248 14.48 2.74 -14.93
CA THR A 248 14.25 2.13 -16.24
C THR A 248 13.28 0.96 -16.25
N ASP A 249 12.85 0.48 -15.11
CA ASP A 249 11.85 -0.58 -15.01
C ASP A 249 10.44 -0.06 -15.31
N ASP A 250 10.23 1.26 -15.18
CA ASP A 250 8.97 1.92 -15.43
C ASP A 250 9.02 2.73 -16.76
N PRO A 251 7.95 2.76 -17.57
CA PRO A 251 7.93 3.54 -18.81
C PRO A 251 7.82 5.04 -18.53
N ASP A 252 8.62 5.86 -19.21
CA ASP A 252 8.53 7.32 -19.17
C ASP A 252 7.49 7.81 -20.19
N ASP A 253 6.23 7.65 -19.89
CA ASP A 253 5.11 7.97 -20.78
C ASP A 253 4.21 9.10 -20.30
N THR A 254 4.47 9.62 -19.09
CA THR A 254 3.66 10.64 -18.41
C THR A 254 4.33 12.01 -18.47
N ARG A 255 3.52 13.09 -18.43
CA ARG A 255 3.94 14.48 -18.20
C ARG A 255 3.18 15.06 -17.02
N ILE A 256 3.72 16.09 -16.37
CA ILE A 256 3.03 16.82 -15.29
C ILE A 256 1.65 17.30 -15.76
N LEU A 257 1.59 17.95 -16.91
CA LEU A 257 0.38 18.28 -17.67
C LEU A 257 0.63 17.96 -19.15
N ASP A 258 -0.22 17.14 -19.75
CA ASP A 258 -0.09 16.70 -21.16
C ASP A 258 -1.17 17.37 -22.01
N PRO A 259 -0.85 17.94 -23.18
CA PRO A 259 -1.85 18.47 -24.10
C PRO A 259 -2.73 17.36 -24.73
N VAL A 260 -2.27 16.10 -24.70
CA VAL A 260 -3.07 14.94 -25.14
C VAL A 260 -3.63 14.22 -23.93
N LEU A 261 -4.94 14.20 -23.83
CA LEU A 261 -5.69 13.61 -22.74
C LEU A 261 -6.11 12.19 -23.11
N ARG A 262 -5.76 11.21 -22.29
CA ARG A 262 -5.91 9.78 -22.61
C ARG A 262 -6.91 9.05 -21.70
N PHE A 263 -7.40 9.71 -20.64
CA PHE A 263 -8.47 9.18 -19.81
C PHE A 263 -9.30 10.32 -19.19
N ARG A 264 -10.53 10.02 -18.85
CA ARG A 264 -11.41 10.96 -18.14
C ARG A 264 -10.91 11.23 -16.72
N GLY A 265 -10.69 12.50 -16.39
CA GLY A 265 -10.10 12.92 -15.10
C GLY A 265 -8.61 13.24 -15.19
N GLN A 266 -7.93 12.99 -16.32
CA GLN A 266 -6.54 13.41 -16.51
C GLN A 266 -6.40 14.92 -16.32
N ARG A 267 -5.31 15.36 -15.71
CA ARG A 267 -5.00 16.75 -15.37
C ARG A 267 -4.95 17.63 -16.62
N VAL A 268 -5.76 18.70 -16.66
CA VAL A 268 -5.84 19.71 -17.73
C VAL A 268 -5.22 21.04 -17.31
N ALA A 269 -5.58 21.51 -16.12
CA ALA A 269 -5.07 22.73 -15.53
C ALA A 269 -5.05 22.63 -14.01
N VAL A 270 -4.24 23.47 -13.39
CA VAL A 270 -4.06 23.52 -11.93
C VAL A 270 -4.23 24.96 -11.47
N ALA A 271 -5.02 25.19 -10.42
CA ALA A 271 -5.10 26.49 -9.75
C ALA A 271 -4.59 26.37 -8.30
N VAL A 272 -3.85 27.37 -7.87
CA VAL A 272 -3.29 27.50 -6.53
C VAL A 272 -3.81 28.81 -5.91
N ALA A 273 -4.54 28.70 -4.81
CA ALA A 273 -5.22 29.83 -4.19
C ALA A 273 -5.19 29.76 -2.65
N GLU A 274 -5.61 30.85 -1.99
CA GLU A 274 -5.65 30.98 -0.53
C GLU A 274 -6.61 29.99 0.15
N SER A 275 -7.55 29.41 -0.60
CA SER A 275 -8.46 28.38 -0.09
C SER A 275 -8.82 27.36 -1.16
N PRO A 276 -9.21 26.12 -0.76
CA PRO A 276 -9.67 25.10 -1.72
C PRO A 276 -10.89 25.56 -2.55
N ARG A 277 -11.73 26.42 -1.99
CA ARG A 277 -12.90 27.00 -2.67
C ARG A 277 -12.46 27.94 -3.80
N GLN A 278 -11.62 28.92 -3.50
CA GLN A 278 -11.11 29.86 -4.51
C GLN A 278 -10.35 29.15 -5.63
N ALA A 279 -9.56 28.11 -5.30
CA ALA A 279 -8.86 27.32 -6.31
C ALA A 279 -9.85 26.62 -7.27
N ARG A 280 -10.94 26.04 -6.76
CA ARG A 280 -11.99 25.44 -7.61
C ARG A 280 -12.79 26.47 -8.40
N GLU A 281 -13.14 27.61 -7.79
CA GLU A 281 -13.83 28.71 -8.48
C GLU A 281 -12.97 29.27 -9.63
N ALA A 282 -11.66 29.37 -9.43
CA ALA A 282 -10.73 29.79 -10.50
C ALA A 282 -10.72 28.80 -11.67
N LEU A 283 -10.72 27.49 -11.38
CA LEU A 283 -10.74 26.47 -12.45
C LEU A 283 -12.02 26.52 -13.30
N ALA A 284 -13.14 26.96 -12.74
CA ALA A 284 -14.37 27.17 -13.49
C ALA A 284 -14.29 28.32 -14.50
N LEU A 285 -13.27 29.18 -14.39
CA LEU A 285 -13.00 30.29 -15.34
C LEU A 285 -11.96 29.90 -16.42
N VAL A 286 -11.43 28.67 -16.38
CA VAL A 286 -10.52 28.17 -17.42
C VAL A 286 -11.36 27.70 -18.60
N ASP A 287 -11.10 28.33 -19.77
CA ASP A 287 -11.78 27.98 -21.03
C ASP A 287 -10.91 27.05 -21.86
N VAL A 288 -11.43 25.87 -22.20
CA VAL A 288 -10.69 24.83 -22.92
C VAL A 288 -11.44 24.35 -24.15
N GLU A 289 -10.76 24.39 -25.29
CA GLU A 289 -11.26 23.77 -26.54
C GLU A 289 -10.56 22.44 -26.77
N TYR A 290 -11.35 21.44 -27.11
CA TYR A 290 -10.88 20.07 -27.31
C TYR A 290 -11.15 19.58 -28.74
N GLU A 291 -10.15 18.94 -29.33
CA GLU A 291 -10.31 18.04 -30.46
C GLU A 291 -10.59 16.64 -29.87
N LEU A 292 -11.75 16.09 -30.13
CA LEU A 292 -12.08 14.74 -29.67
C LEU A 292 -11.35 13.70 -30.53
N LEU A 293 -10.69 12.74 -29.87
CA LEU A 293 -9.98 11.65 -30.53
C LEU A 293 -10.74 10.33 -30.30
N PRO A 294 -10.60 9.34 -31.21
CA PRO A 294 -11.15 8.02 -31.00
C PRO A 294 -10.62 7.42 -29.70
N SER A 295 -11.46 6.67 -28.97
CA SER A 295 -11.06 5.99 -27.73
C SER A 295 -11.25 4.48 -27.82
N VAL A 296 -10.44 3.73 -27.07
CA VAL A 296 -10.52 2.28 -26.95
C VAL A 296 -10.42 1.89 -25.48
N HIS A 297 -11.34 1.01 -25.02
CA HIS A 297 -11.46 0.62 -23.62
C HIS A 297 -11.25 -0.89 -23.38
N ASP A 298 -11.33 -1.70 -24.41
CA ASP A 298 -11.05 -3.13 -24.36
C ASP A 298 -9.59 -3.39 -24.78
N PRO A 299 -8.75 -3.98 -23.92
CA PRO A 299 -7.35 -4.24 -24.24
C PRO A 299 -7.17 -5.20 -25.43
N GLU A 300 -8.11 -6.12 -25.65
CA GLU A 300 -8.08 -7.00 -26.83
C GLU A 300 -8.28 -6.21 -28.12
N GLN A 301 -9.17 -5.24 -28.10
CA GLN A 301 -9.35 -4.35 -29.25
C GLN A 301 -8.15 -3.42 -29.42
N ALA A 302 -7.62 -2.90 -28.32
CA ALA A 302 -6.53 -1.93 -28.34
C ALA A 302 -5.22 -2.48 -28.93
N ARG A 303 -4.93 -3.79 -28.74
CA ARG A 303 -3.71 -4.43 -29.26
C ARG A 303 -3.81 -4.94 -30.72
N ARG A 304 -4.96 -4.82 -31.36
CA ARG A 304 -5.14 -5.27 -32.73
C ARG A 304 -4.38 -4.42 -33.74
N THR A 305 -3.90 -5.07 -34.76
CA THR A 305 -3.32 -4.39 -35.94
C THR A 305 -4.30 -4.45 -37.12
N ALA A 306 -4.07 -3.67 -38.14
CA ALA A 306 -4.85 -3.71 -39.38
C ALA A 306 -4.72 -5.06 -40.14
N VAL A 307 -3.78 -5.92 -39.74
CA VAL A 307 -3.47 -7.21 -40.36
C VAL A 307 -4.09 -8.39 -39.61
N ASP A 308 -4.52 -8.15 -38.36
CA ASP A 308 -5.12 -9.23 -37.54
C ASP A 308 -6.43 -9.72 -38.17
N PRO A 309 -6.69 -11.05 -38.15
CA PRO A 309 -7.94 -11.57 -38.67
C PRO A 309 -9.13 -11.02 -37.89
N GLU A 310 -10.14 -10.51 -38.59
CA GLU A 310 -11.36 -10.02 -37.94
C GLU A 310 -12.01 -11.12 -37.08
N PRO A 311 -12.55 -10.80 -35.89
CA PRO A 311 -13.41 -11.73 -35.16
C PRO A 311 -14.58 -12.12 -36.07
N ALA A 312 -15.05 -13.38 -35.98
CA ALA A 312 -16.11 -13.94 -36.83
C ALA A 312 -17.27 -12.96 -36.97
N ARG A 313 -17.44 -12.41 -38.15
CA ARG A 313 -18.44 -11.39 -38.51
C ARG A 313 -19.85 -11.95 -38.39
N THR A 314 -20.75 -11.23 -37.75
CA THR A 314 -22.15 -11.25 -38.14
C THR A 314 -22.24 -10.54 -39.50
N ALA A 315 -22.85 -11.17 -40.50
CA ALA A 315 -22.70 -10.94 -41.95
C ALA A 315 -22.96 -9.51 -42.49
N ASP A 316 -23.38 -8.52 -41.68
CA ASP A 316 -23.87 -7.22 -42.16
C ASP A 316 -23.31 -5.97 -41.43
N GLY A 317 -22.20 -6.05 -40.68
CA GLY A 317 -21.60 -4.88 -39.99
C GLY A 317 -20.48 -4.20 -40.77
N PRO A 318 -20.26 -2.86 -40.64
CA PRO A 318 -19.12 -2.19 -41.19
C PRO A 318 -17.81 -2.74 -40.59
N THR A 319 -16.74 -2.78 -41.41
CA THR A 319 -15.39 -3.15 -40.94
C THR A 319 -14.99 -2.23 -39.80
N PRO A 320 -14.60 -2.76 -38.60
CA PRO A 320 -14.16 -1.91 -37.51
C PRO A 320 -12.92 -1.11 -37.91
N ALA A 321 -12.90 0.18 -37.58
CA ALA A 321 -11.70 0.99 -37.76
C ALA A 321 -10.55 0.44 -36.89
N PRO A 322 -9.28 0.57 -37.33
CA PRO A 322 -8.15 0.20 -36.49
C PRO A 322 -8.19 1.01 -35.17
N PRO A 323 -7.75 0.43 -34.04
CA PRO A 323 -7.74 1.12 -32.77
C PRO A 323 -6.83 2.36 -32.82
N PRO A 324 -7.14 3.40 -32.02
CA PRO A 324 -6.25 4.55 -31.90
C PRO A 324 -4.94 4.13 -31.24
N LEU A 325 -3.82 4.68 -31.67
CA LEU A 325 -2.53 4.53 -31.02
C LEU A 325 -2.39 5.61 -29.94
N LEU A 326 -2.41 5.20 -28.68
CA LEU A 326 -2.55 6.13 -27.56
C LEU A 326 -1.29 6.97 -27.32
N HIS A 327 -0.12 6.44 -27.61
CA HIS A 327 1.17 7.07 -27.38
C HIS A 327 1.98 7.32 -28.65
N ALA A 328 1.30 7.49 -29.81
CA ALA A 328 1.94 7.79 -31.09
C ALA A 328 2.68 9.16 -31.12
N ASP A 329 2.40 10.03 -30.17
CA ASP A 329 3.06 11.34 -29.96
C ASP A 329 4.38 11.26 -29.20
N LYS A 330 4.80 10.07 -28.73
CA LYS A 330 6.00 9.85 -27.93
C LYS A 330 7.03 9.03 -28.69
N ASP A 331 8.31 9.27 -28.40
CA ASP A 331 9.40 8.41 -28.86
C ASP A 331 9.34 7.08 -28.08
N PRO A 332 9.09 5.94 -28.73
CA PRO A 332 8.95 4.66 -28.05
C PRO A 332 10.21 4.22 -27.31
N ALA A 333 11.39 4.51 -27.85
CA ALA A 333 12.67 4.12 -27.24
C ALA A 333 12.93 4.93 -25.98
N ALA A 334 12.68 6.24 -26.02
CA ALA A 334 12.81 7.11 -24.86
C ALA A 334 11.77 6.79 -23.78
N SER A 335 10.54 6.42 -24.18
CA SER A 335 9.44 6.07 -23.27
C SER A 335 9.45 4.61 -22.86
N ARG A 336 10.30 3.76 -23.41
CA ARG A 336 10.40 2.31 -23.13
C ARG A 336 9.09 1.55 -23.34
N ILE A 337 8.39 1.85 -24.45
CA ILE A 337 7.17 1.16 -24.89
C ILE A 337 7.57 -0.01 -25.79
N ALA A 338 7.17 -1.23 -25.45
CA ALA A 338 7.61 -2.45 -26.15
C ALA A 338 7.12 -2.55 -27.60
N ASP A 339 5.82 -2.31 -27.85
CA ASP A 339 5.23 -2.30 -29.20
C ASP A 339 4.14 -1.22 -29.30
N PRO A 340 4.53 0.00 -29.69
CA PRO A 340 3.60 1.12 -29.78
C PRO A 340 2.58 0.98 -30.92
N ALA A 341 2.86 0.17 -31.95
CA ALA A 341 1.93 -0.09 -33.04
C ALA A 341 0.75 -0.96 -32.62
N ARG A 342 0.88 -1.64 -31.49
CA ARG A 342 -0.16 -2.47 -30.87
C ARG A 342 -0.63 -1.94 -29.51
N ASN A 343 -0.27 -0.74 -29.12
CA ASN A 343 -0.52 -0.21 -27.77
C ASN A 343 0.04 -1.09 -26.63
N VAL A 344 1.07 -1.90 -26.88
CA VAL A 344 1.66 -2.81 -25.89
C VAL A 344 2.82 -2.12 -25.18
N VAL A 345 2.69 -1.87 -23.88
CA VAL A 345 3.73 -1.25 -23.06
C VAL A 345 4.77 -2.26 -22.61
N ALA A 346 4.37 -3.48 -22.31
CA ALA A 346 5.24 -4.57 -21.89
C ALA A 346 4.73 -5.91 -22.42
N GLN A 347 5.66 -6.82 -22.67
CA GLN A 347 5.34 -8.19 -23.11
C GLN A 347 6.33 -9.17 -22.49
N LEU A 348 5.87 -10.39 -22.22
CA LEU A 348 6.65 -11.50 -21.73
C LEU A 348 6.27 -12.76 -22.49
N HIS A 349 7.27 -13.53 -22.92
CA HIS A 349 7.07 -14.88 -23.47
C HIS A 349 8.23 -15.75 -23.05
N GLU A 350 7.95 -16.77 -22.23
CA GLU A 350 8.97 -17.73 -21.79
C GLU A 350 8.42 -19.13 -21.71
N GLU A 351 9.24 -20.12 -22.03
CA GLU A 351 8.86 -21.52 -22.01
C GLU A 351 10.04 -22.41 -21.54
N TYR A 352 9.74 -23.29 -20.59
CA TYR A 352 10.65 -24.26 -19.99
C TYR A 352 10.22 -25.69 -20.30
N PRO A 353 11.13 -26.64 -20.50
CA PRO A 353 12.61 -26.46 -20.57
C PRO A 353 13.09 -25.92 -21.93
N VAL A 354 12.28 -26.02 -22.96
CA VAL A 354 12.55 -25.54 -24.33
C VAL A 354 11.25 -25.17 -25.02
N ARG A 355 11.33 -24.34 -26.04
CA ARG A 355 10.18 -23.94 -26.85
C ARG A 355 9.46 -25.16 -27.44
N GLY A 356 8.13 -25.22 -27.32
CA GLY A 356 7.27 -26.33 -27.77
C GLY A 356 7.15 -27.48 -26.77
N ALA A 357 7.81 -27.40 -25.60
CA ALA A 357 7.75 -28.43 -24.57
C ALA A 357 6.34 -28.59 -23.99
N VAL A 358 5.63 -27.46 -23.77
CA VAL A 358 4.28 -27.45 -23.22
C VAL A 358 3.29 -28.13 -24.19
N ASP A 359 3.32 -27.76 -25.47
CA ASP A 359 2.40 -28.34 -26.45
C ASP A 359 2.65 -29.86 -26.59
N THR A 360 3.91 -30.28 -26.55
CA THR A 360 4.28 -31.72 -26.57
C THR A 360 3.75 -32.45 -25.33
N ALA A 361 3.90 -31.85 -24.15
CA ALA A 361 3.44 -32.43 -22.89
C ALA A 361 1.90 -32.52 -22.85
N LEU A 362 1.20 -31.45 -23.24
CA LEU A 362 -0.26 -31.42 -23.32
C LEU A 362 -0.83 -32.50 -24.27
N ALA A 363 -0.18 -32.70 -25.40
CA ALA A 363 -0.61 -33.72 -26.37
C ALA A 363 -0.58 -35.15 -25.82
N THR A 364 0.20 -35.43 -24.78
CA THR A 364 0.37 -36.73 -24.14
C THR A 364 -0.22 -36.82 -22.74
N SER A 365 -0.79 -35.75 -22.23
CA SER A 365 -1.42 -35.72 -20.91
C SER A 365 -2.70 -36.57 -20.88
N ALA A 366 -2.90 -37.30 -19.79
CA ALA A 366 -4.12 -38.10 -19.59
C ALA A 366 -5.34 -37.19 -19.32
N HIS A 367 -5.10 -36.09 -18.61
CA HIS A 367 -6.11 -35.11 -18.28
C HIS A 367 -5.64 -33.71 -18.69
N THR A 368 -6.54 -32.91 -19.28
CA THR A 368 -6.29 -31.51 -19.63
C THR A 368 -7.45 -30.65 -19.22
N VAL A 369 -7.13 -29.43 -18.74
CA VAL A 369 -8.11 -28.38 -18.42
C VAL A 369 -7.65 -27.10 -19.11
N THR A 370 -8.58 -26.35 -19.70
CA THR A 370 -8.35 -25.01 -20.20
C THR A 370 -9.51 -24.10 -19.78
N GLY A 371 -9.22 -23.02 -19.13
CA GLY A 371 -10.22 -22.02 -18.72
C GLY A 371 -9.70 -20.61 -18.85
N THR A 372 -10.62 -19.65 -18.90
CA THR A 372 -10.31 -18.22 -18.94
C THR A 372 -11.06 -17.48 -17.84
N TRP A 373 -10.34 -16.73 -17.06
CA TRP A 373 -10.86 -15.96 -15.93
C TRP A 373 -10.48 -14.49 -16.07
N THR A 374 -11.31 -13.60 -15.52
CA THR A 374 -11.08 -12.15 -15.52
C THR A 374 -11.18 -11.57 -14.15
N THR A 375 -10.29 -10.65 -13.84
CA THR A 375 -10.33 -9.85 -12.61
C THR A 375 -10.76 -8.42 -12.90
N SER A 376 -11.38 -7.79 -11.91
CA SER A 376 -11.91 -6.45 -12.03
C SER A 376 -10.89 -5.38 -11.62
N ARG A 377 -11.14 -4.14 -12.06
CA ARG A 377 -10.47 -2.94 -11.56
C ARG A 377 -10.88 -2.68 -10.12
N VAL A 378 -9.93 -2.47 -9.22
CA VAL A 378 -10.18 -2.28 -7.78
C VAL A 378 -9.37 -1.10 -7.28
N ALA A 379 -10.04 -0.11 -6.65
CA ALA A 379 -9.36 1.01 -5.99
C ALA A 379 -8.77 0.60 -4.64
N HIS A 380 -7.63 1.15 -4.26
CA HIS A 380 -6.97 0.92 -2.96
C HIS A 380 -7.87 1.32 -1.79
N ALA A 381 -8.57 2.45 -1.93
CA ALA A 381 -9.47 3.00 -0.92
C ALA A 381 -8.83 3.16 0.47
N SER A 382 -7.54 3.57 0.51
CA SER A 382 -6.88 3.98 1.76
C SER A 382 -7.73 5.03 2.48
N LEU A 383 -7.92 4.90 3.81
CA LEU A 383 -8.81 5.83 4.53
C LEU A 383 -8.25 7.26 4.51
N GLU A 384 -6.94 7.43 4.67
CA GLU A 384 -6.27 8.67 4.31
C GLU A 384 -6.20 8.73 2.79
N THR A 385 -6.76 9.78 2.17
CA THR A 385 -6.54 10.07 0.75
C THR A 385 -5.07 10.41 0.52
N HIS A 386 -4.63 10.41 -0.72
CA HIS A 386 -3.31 10.97 -1.01
C HIS A 386 -3.25 12.42 -0.53
N ALA A 387 -2.09 12.84 -0.03
CA ALA A 387 -1.92 14.19 0.48
C ALA A 387 -0.45 14.60 0.37
N ALA A 388 -0.21 15.84 -0.02
CA ALA A 388 1.13 16.40 -0.04
C ALA A 388 1.11 17.88 0.33
N ARG A 389 2.16 18.34 1.02
CA ARG A 389 2.44 19.73 1.33
C ARG A 389 3.91 20.02 1.01
N ALA A 390 4.18 21.10 0.29
CA ALA A 390 5.54 21.52 -0.01
C ALA A 390 5.76 22.98 0.40
N HIS A 391 7.00 23.29 0.80
CA HIS A 391 7.47 24.67 1.02
C HIS A 391 8.98 24.76 0.81
N VAL A 392 9.48 25.96 0.60
CA VAL A 392 10.92 26.22 0.57
C VAL A 392 11.34 26.73 1.94
N ALA A 393 12.26 26.04 2.58
CA ALA A 393 12.83 26.43 3.87
C ALA A 393 13.78 27.66 3.72
N PRO A 394 14.13 28.36 4.82
CA PRO A 394 14.99 29.55 4.75
C PRO A 394 16.38 29.32 4.15
N ASP A 395 16.89 28.08 4.22
CA ASP A 395 18.17 27.67 3.62
C ASP A 395 18.05 27.32 2.11
N GLY A 396 16.85 27.42 1.53
CA GLY A 396 16.57 27.08 0.14
C GLY A 396 16.19 25.62 -0.11
N THR A 397 16.16 24.77 0.93
CA THR A 397 15.73 23.37 0.83
C THR A 397 14.25 23.29 0.48
N LEU A 398 13.91 22.55 -0.55
CA LEU A 398 12.53 22.18 -0.86
C LEU A 398 12.08 21.04 0.05
N VAL A 399 11.19 21.32 0.99
CA VAL A 399 10.64 20.33 1.92
C VAL A 399 9.28 19.87 1.40
N VAL A 400 9.14 18.55 1.19
CA VAL A 400 7.90 17.90 0.74
C VAL A 400 7.45 16.88 1.78
N ARG A 401 6.35 17.16 2.45
CA ARG A 401 5.68 16.25 3.36
C ARG A 401 4.54 15.55 2.62
N THR A 402 4.58 14.22 2.52
CA THR A 402 3.66 13.49 1.66
C THR A 402 3.29 12.12 2.20
N SER A 403 2.12 11.60 1.79
CA SER A 403 1.64 10.27 2.11
C SER A 403 2.23 9.21 1.16
N THR A 404 3.56 9.10 1.11
CA THR A 404 4.26 8.16 0.22
C THR A 404 4.81 6.93 0.95
N GLN A 405 4.93 5.82 0.24
CA GLN A 405 5.63 4.60 0.67
C GLN A 405 7.13 4.64 0.31
N VAL A 406 7.56 5.59 -0.52
CA VAL A 406 8.87 5.60 -1.19
C VAL A 406 9.54 7.00 -1.15
N PRO A 407 9.82 7.56 0.03
CA PRO A 407 10.24 8.96 0.14
C PRO A 407 11.54 9.28 -0.63
N PHE A 408 12.50 8.36 -0.67
CA PHE A 408 13.76 8.57 -1.39
C PHE A 408 13.57 8.56 -2.90
N LEU A 409 12.78 7.62 -3.43
CA LEU A 409 12.48 7.56 -4.87
C LEU A 409 11.67 8.79 -5.33
N VAL A 410 10.79 9.32 -4.47
CA VAL A 410 10.08 10.58 -4.72
C VAL A 410 11.06 11.76 -4.76
N ARG A 411 12.00 11.83 -3.80
CA ARG A 411 13.05 12.86 -3.77
C ARG A 411 13.85 12.86 -5.08
N ASP A 412 14.32 11.70 -5.49
CA ASP A 412 15.22 11.55 -6.65
C ASP A 412 14.50 11.89 -7.96
N GLU A 413 13.22 11.53 -8.10
CA GLU A 413 12.44 11.91 -9.27
C GLU A 413 12.06 13.38 -9.28
N LEU A 414 11.73 13.98 -8.14
CA LEU A 414 11.54 15.43 -8.04
C LEU A 414 12.80 16.19 -8.41
N ALA A 415 13.97 15.72 -7.98
CA ALA A 415 15.27 16.30 -8.34
C ALA A 415 15.46 16.34 -9.86
N ARG A 416 15.15 15.23 -10.53
CA ARG A 416 15.21 15.13 -11.99
C ARG A 416 14.19 16.02 -12.70
N LEU A 417 12.93 16.01 -12.29
CA LEU A 417 11.86 16.78 -12.92
C LEU A 417 12.02 18.29 -12.75
N LEU A 418 12.55 18.72 -11.60
CA LEU A 418 12.72 20.11 -11.25
C LEU A 418 14.16 20.62 -11.52
N GLU A 419 15.03 19.77 -12.08
CA GLU A 419 16.44 20.06 -12.37
C GLU A 419 17.18 20.62 -11.15
N ARG A 420 17.00 19.95 -10.00
CA ARG A 420 17.62 20.33 -8.72
C ARG A 420 18.54 19.24 -8.22
N ASP A 421 19.52 19.64 -7.41
CA ASP A 421 20.32 18.68 -6.64
C ASP A 421 19.42 17.95 -5.63
N PRO A 422 19.41 16.60 -5.57
CA PRO A 422 18.62 15.84 -4.61
C PRO A 422 18.93 16.18 -3.14
N THR A 423 20.13 16.67 -2.83
CA THR A 423 20.52 17.15 -1.48
C THR A 423 19.76 18.42 -1.06
N THR A 424 19.21 19.17 -2.01
CA THR A 424 18.38 20.36 -1.77
C THR A 424 16.89 20.04 -1.66
N ILE A 425 16.53 18.76 -1.63
CA ILE A 425 15.14 18.29 -1.51
C ILE A 425 15.04 17.35 -0.32
N ARG A 426 14.17 17.66 0.63
CA ARG A 426 13.81 16.81 1.76
C ARG A 426 12.39 16.30 1.59
N VAL A 427 12.23 14.98 1.59
CA VAL A 427 10.92 14.32 1.57
C VAL A 427 10.67 13.67 2.93
N VAL A 428 9.51 13.95 3.52
CA VAL A 428 9.10 13.41 4.83
C VAL A 428 7.78 12.66 4.66
N ALA A 429 7.79 11.38 4.97
CA ALA A 429 6.59 10.56 5.04
C ALA A 429 6.31 10.23 6.51
N PRO A 430 5.37 10.92 7.19
CA PRO A 430 4.96 10.53 8.54
C PRO A 430 4.23 9.19 8.49
N ARG A 431 3.64 8.76 9.62
CA ARG A 431 2.74 7.62 9.57
C ARG A 431 1.64 7.84 8.53
N VAL A 432 1.49 6.90 7.60
CA VAL A 432 0.54 6.99 6.48
C VAL A 432 -0.71 6.17 6.76
N GLY A 433 -1.88 6.74 6.48
CA GLY A 433 -3.20 6.14 6.76
C GLY A 433 -3.65 5.10 5.73
N GLY A 434 -2.78 4.10 5.44
CA GLY A 434 -2.95 3.06 4.44
C GLY A 434 -2.29 3.42 3.11
N GLY A 435 -1.71 2.41 2.44
CA GLY A 435 -1.03 2.58 1.16
C GLY A 435 -1.42 1.51 0.15
N PHE A 436 -1.19 0.24 0.48
CA PHE A 436 -1.53 -0.95 -0.33
C PHE A 436 -0.88 -0.99 -1.72
N GLY A 437 0.20 -0.22 -1.94
CA GLY A 437 0.84 0.00 -3.23
C GLY A 437 0.42 1.30 -3.92
N GLY A 438 -0.79 1.84 -3.67
CA GLY A 438 -1.28 3.05 -4.32
C GLY A 438 -0.52 4.33 -3.95
N LYS A 439 0.27 4.30 -2.89
CA LYS A 439 1.15 5.39 -2.46
C LYS A 439 2.65 5.10 -2.74
N GLN A 440 2.92 4.13 -3.61
CA GLN A 440 4.24 3.89 -4.21
C GLN A 440 4.46 4.76 -5.46
N GLU A 441 3.43 5.43 -5.93
CA GLU A 441 3.48 6.30 -7.09
C GLU A 441 3.62 7.77 -6.68
N MET A 442 4.29 8.56 -7.52
CA MET A 442 4.38 10.02 -7.39
C MET A 442 3.19 10.68 -8.10
N LEU A 443 2.15 11.04 -7.33
CA LEU A 443 0.87 11.52 -7.89
C LEU A 443 0.53 12.96 -7.54
N LEU A 444 1.16 13.56 -6.54
CA LEU A 444 0.85 14.90 -6.04
C LEU A 444 2.07 15.78 -5.95
N GLU A 445 3.20 15.17 -5.67
CA GLU A 445 4.44 15.79 -5.23
C GLU A 445 5.03 16.70 -6.32
N ASP A 446 4.89 16.30 -7.58
CA ASP A 446 5.29 17.07 -8.76
C ASP A 446 4.62 18.45 -8.81
N LEU A 447 3.29 18.48 -8.59
CA LEU A 447 2.51 19.72 -8.64
C LEU A 447 2.72 20.58 -7.41
N VAL A 448 2.70 20.01 -6.19
CA VAL A 448 2.86 20.82 -4.97
C VAL A 448 4.27 21.39 -4.86
N ALA A 449 5.29 20.64 -5.26
CA ALA A 449 6.68 21.07 -5.30
C ALA A 449 6.88 22.21 -6.32
N LEU A 450 6.41 22.03 -7.56
CA LEU A 450 6.48 23.06 -8.59
C LEU A 450 5.73 24.33 -8.17
N ALA A 451 4.54 24.19 -7.61
CA ALA A 451 3.74 25.32 -7.14
C ALA A 451 4.41 26.07 -5.97
N ALA A 452 5.01 25.36 -5.02
CA ALA A 452 5.73 25.98 -3.91
C ALA A 452 6.95 26.78 -4.40
N LEU A 453 7.72 26.24 -5.35
CA LEU A 453 8.85 26.93 -5.97
C LEU A 453 8.42 28.19 -6.76
N ARG A 454 7.27 28.12 -7.44
CA ARG A 454 6.77 29.23 -8.27
C ARG A 454 6.13 30.34 -7.47
N THR A 455 5.45 30.01 -6.38
CA THR A 455 4.74 31.00 -5.55
C THR A 455 5.59 31.55 -4.42
N GLY A 456 6.63 30.82 -3.98
CA GLY A 456 7.39 31.13 -2.77
C GLY A 456 6.57 30.94 -1.47
N HIS A 457 5.40 30.32 -1.56
CA HIS A 457 4.50 30.04 -0.44
C HIS A 457 4.45 28.54 -0.14
N PRO A 458 4.09 28.13 1.08
CA PRO A 458 3.69 26.76 1.34
C PRO A 458 2.46 26.40 0.50
N VAL A 459 2.47 25.22 -0.12
CA VAL A 459 1.38 24.73 -0.99
C VAL A 459 0.96 23.33 -0.55
N GLN A 460 -0.34 23.09 -0.50
CA GLN A 460 -0.94 21.81 -0.11
C GLN A 460 -1.95 21.33 -1.13
N TRP A 461 -1.93 20.01 -1.38
CA TRP A 461 -3.01 19.33 -2.11
C TRP A 461 -3.48 18.09 -1.35
N GLU A 462 -4.76 18.02 -1.12
CA GLU A 462 -5.49 16.89 -0.55
C GLU A 462 -6.71 16.61 -1.43
N PRO A 463 -6.61 15.71 -2.42
CA PRO A 463 -7.73 15.31 -3.27
C PRO A 463 -8.92 14.81 -2.46
N SER A 464 -10.12 15.05 -2.95
CA SER A 464 -11.34 14.46 -2.40
C SER A 464 -11.37 12.94 -2.62
N ARG A 465 -12.25 12.24 -1.94
CA ARG A 465 -12.46 10.80 -2.17
C ARG A 465 -12.96 10.52 -3.58
N GLU A 466 -13.81 11.38 -4.13
CA GLU A 466 -14.30 11.28 -5.50
C GLU A 466 -13.15 11.45 -6.51
N GLU A 467 -12.31 12.48 -6.33
CA GLU A 467 -11.12 12.67 -7.16
C GLU A 467 -10.18 11.46 -7.06
N ALA A 468 -9.96 10.91 -5.86
CA ALA A 468 -9.11 9.74 -5.68
C ALA A 468 -9.62 8.51 -6.46
N PHE A 469 -10.93 8.28 -6.49
CA PHE A 469 -11.51 7.19 -7.28
C PHE A 469 -11.53 7.44 -8.79
N ALA A 470 -11.61 8.69 -9.20
CA ALA A 470 -11.76 9.06 -10.60
C ALA A 470 -10.41 9.29 -11.33
N THR A 471 -9.31 9.51 -10.60
CA THR A 471 -8.06 9.97 -11.21
C THR A 471 -6.81 9.19 -10.82
N PHE A 472 -6.83 8.45 -9.71
CA PHE A 472 -5.63 7.74 -9.24
C PHE A 472 -5.63 6.28 -9.68
N PRO A 473 -4.44 5.71 -9.85
CA PRO A 473 -4.28 4.33 -10.30
C PRO A 473 -4.99 3.32 -9.40
N CYS A 474 -5.32 2.18 -9.99
CA CYS A 474 -6.02 1.08 -9.35
C CYS A 474 -5.37 -0.26 -9.72
N ARG A 475 -5.90 -1.38 -9.21
CA ARG A 475 -5.45 -2.71 -9.57
C ARG A 475 -5.65 -2.96 -11.07
N HIS A 476 -4.66 -3.54 -11.74
CA HIS A 476 -4.77 -3.99 -13.13
C HIS A 476 -5.88 -5.03 -13.29
N PRO A 477 -6.89 -4.79 -14.14
CA PRO A 477 -7.73 -5.89 -14.64
C PRO A 477 -6.88 -6.80 -15.52
N ILE A 478 -6.97 -8.10 -15.30
CA ILE A 478 -6.23 -9.08 -16.10
C ILE A 478 -7.22 -10.17 -16.56
N ARG A 479 -7.17 -10.51 -17.85
CA ARG A 479 -7.77 -11.70 -18.40
C ARG A 479 -6.69 -12.77 -18.48
N VAL A 480 -6.93 -13.91 -17.84
CA VAL A 480 -5.95 -14.98 -17.72
C VAL A 480 -6.54 -16.27 -18.28
N THR A 481 -5.87 -16.85 -19.25
CA THR A 481 -6.17 -18.20 -19.74
C THR A 481 -5.13 -19.17 -19.18
N VAL A 482 -5.59 -20.22 -18.51
CA VAL A 482 -4.72 -21.25 -17.94
C VAL A 482 -5.02 -22.58 -18.61
N THR A 483 -3.96 -23.28 -19.03
CA THR A 483 -4.05 -24.65 -19.52
C THR A 483 -3.16 -25.54 -18.66
N LEU A 484 -3.75 -26.59 -18.08
CA LEU A 484 -3.05 -27.59 -17.28
C LEU A 484 -3.15 -28.97 -17.97
N GLY A 485 -2.04 -29.70 -17.91
CA GLY A 485 -1.97 -31.11 -18.25
C GLY A 485 -1.57 -31.94 -17.02
N ALA A 486 -2.15 -33.15 -16.87
CA ALA A 486 -1.75 -34.08 -15.82
C ALA A 486 -1.71 -35.53 -16.35
N ASP A 487 -0.96 -36.40 -15.70
CA ASP A 487 -0.97 -37.85 -15.86
C ASP A 487 -2.16 -38.50 -15.13
N ASP A 488 -2.29 -39.84 -15.26
CA ASP A 488 -3.36 -40.61 -14.59
C ASP A 488 -3.30 -40.53 -13.06
N ASP A 489 -2.13 -40.26 -12.49
CA ASP A 489 -1.93 -40.07 -11.04
C ASP A 489 -2.23 -38.60 -10.58
N GLY A 490 -2.57 -37.70 -11.49
CA GLY A 490 -2.82 -36.29 -11.20
C GLY A 490 -1.54 -35.48 -10.99
N ARG A 491 -0.37 -35.96 -11.44
CA ARG A 491 0.84 -35.14 -11.46
C ARG A 491 0.82 -34.26 -12.68
N LEU A 492 1.11 -32.95 -12.48
CA LEU A 492 1.19 -32.00 -13.59
C LEU A 492 2.26 -32.43 -14.60
N THR A 493 1.90 -32.44 -15.87
CA THR A 493 2.79 -32.67 -17.02
C THR A 493 3.10 -31.34 -17.72
N ALA A 494 2.15 -30.39 -17.69
CA ALA A 494 2.30 -29.06 -18.25
C ALA A 494 1.47 -28.01 -17.48
N LEU A 495 1.98 -26.78 -17.49
CA LEU A 495 1.31 -25.59 -16.98
C LEU A 495 1.57 -24.42 -17.95
N ALA A 496 0.52 -23.87 -18.55
CA ALA A 496 0.60 -22.71 -19.42
C ALA A 496 -0.34 -21.61 -18.93
N VAL A 497 0.15 -20.37 -18.92
CA VAL A 497 -0.59 -19.16 -18.54
C VAL A 497 -0.43 -18.12 -19.64
N ASP A 498 -1.56 -17.61 -20.14
CA ASP A 498 -1.62 -16.45 -21.05
C ASP A 498 -2.39 -15.33 -20.36
N ALA A 499 -1.77 -14.15 -20.23
CA ALA A 499 -2.31 -13.01 -19.49
C ALA A 499 -2.38 -11.74 -20.35
N LEU A 500 -3.57 -11.14 -20.42
CA LEU A 500 -3.79 -9.85 -21.02
C LEU A 500 -4.16 -8.83 -19.94
N SER A 501 -3.26 -7.88 -19.68
CA SER A 501 -3.38 -6.87 -18.65
C SER A 501 -3.81 -5.53 -19.23
N ASP A 502 -4.87 -4.92 -18.69
CA ASP A 502 -5.27 -3.56 -19.01
C ASP A 502 -4.53 -2.57 -18.10
N THR A 503 -3.54 -1.86 -18.64
CA THR A 503 -2.80 -0.84 -17.89
C THR A 503 -3.50 0.51 -17.83
N GLY A 504 -4.59 0.69 -18.57
CA GLY A 504 -5.22 1.98 -18.71
C GLY A 504 -4.39 2.95 -19.56
N ALA A 505 -4.50 4.23 -19.30
CA ALA A 505 -3.95 5.28 -20.15
C ALA A 505 -2.43 5.48 -20.03
N TYR A 506 -1.77 4.96 -19.00
CA TYR A 506 -0.34 5.10 -18.73
C TYR A 506 0.25 3.80 -18.20
N GLY A 507 1.53 3.56 -18.50
CA GLY A 507 2.18 2.30 -18.24
C GLY A 507 2.61 2.09 -16.79
N ASN A 508 3.12 3.13 -16.14
CA ASN A 508 3.66 3.13 -14.79
C ASN A 508 4.19 1.75 -14.32
N HIS A 509 3.54 1.06 -13.41
CA HIS A 509 3.92 -0.25 -12.87
C HIS A 509 3.58 -1.45 -13.77
N ALA A 510 3.04 -1.27 -14.98
CA ALA A 510 2.55 -2.38 -15.79
C ALA A 510 3.59 -3.44 -16.13
N PRO A 511 4.86 -3.09 -16.48
CA PRO A 511 5.90 -4.10 -16.72
C PRO A 511 6.14 -4.98 -15.49
N GLY A 512 6.33 -4.38 -14.32
CA GLY A 512 6.57 -5.11 -13.08
C GLY A 512 5.39 -5.97 -12.64
N VAL A 513 4.15 -5.46 -12.74
CA VAL A 513 2.93 -6.22 -12.39
C VAL A 513 2.76 -7.44 -13.28
N LEU A 514 3.00 -7.31 -14.59
CA LEU A 514 2.94 -8.42 -15.53
C LEU A 514 4.01 -9.47 -15.21
N PHE A 515 5.24 -9.02 -15.01
CA PHE A 515 6.39 -9.85 -14.71
C PHE A 515 6.21 -10.66 -13.44
N HIS A 516 5.97 -10.01 -12.30
CA HIS A 516 5.78 -10.68 -11.01
C HIS A 516 4.57 -11.61 -11.02
N GLY A 517 3.45 -11.16 -11.61
CA GLY A 517 2.25 -11.96 -11.67
C GLY A 517 2.45 -13.28 -12.39
N LEU A 518 3.09 -13.29 -13.55
CA LEU A 518 3.32 -14.48 -14.35
C LEU A 518 4.37 -15.40 -13.74
N ASN A 519 5.52 -14.86 -13.37
CA ASN A 519 6.66 -15.66 -12.92
C ASN A 519 6.40 -16.37 -11.59
N GLU A 520 5.89 -15.64 -10.60
CA GLU A 520 5.67 -16.20 -9.27
C GLU A 520 4.48 -17.16 -9.24
N SER A 521 3.44 -16.92 -10.07
CA SER A 521 2.27 -17.80 -10.10
C SER A 521 2.57 -19.21 -10.60
N VAL A 522 3.52 -19.37 -11.54
CA VAL A 522 3.89 -20.71 -12.05
C VAL A 522 4.94 -21.39 -11.19
N ALA A 523 5.61 -20.64 -10.30
CA ALA A 523 6.67 -21.18 -9.45
C ALA A 523 6.15 -22.08 -8.35
N VAL A 524 4.91 -21.90 -7.88
CA VAL A 524 4.33 -22.66 -6.76
C VAL A 524 4.09 -24.14 -7.08
N TYR A 525 3.97 -24.49 -8.37
CA TYR A 525 3.70 -25.86 -8.80
C TYR A 525 4.86 -26.48 -9.57
N ARG A 526 5.10 -27.77 -9.35
CA ARG A 526 6.02 -28.59 -10.13
C ARG A 526 5.33 -29.04 -11.42
N ALA A 527 5.80 -28.58 -12.56
CA ALA A 527 5.41 -29.08 -13.86
C ALA A 527 6.68 -29.21 -14.71
N PRO A 528 6.91 -30.36 -15.39
CA PRO A 528 8.08 -30.55 -16.26
C PRO A 528 8.14 -29.56 -17.43
N ALA A 529 6.98 -29.09 -17.87
CA ALA A 529 6.86 -28.08 -18.91
C ALA A 529 6.01 -26.91 -18.44
N LYS A 530 6.54 -25.70 -18.54
CA LYS A 530 5.84 -24.45 -18.16
C LYS A 530 5.97 -23.43 -19.28
N ARG A 531 4.90 -22.65 -19.51
CA ARG A 531 4.90 -21.52 -20.42
C ARG A 531 4.14 -20.36 -19.82
N VAL A 532 4.70 -19.16 -19.94
CA VAL A 532 4.05 -17.90 -19.61
C VAL A 532 4.08 -16.98 -20.82
N ASP A 533 2.90 -16.48 -21.17
CA ASP A 533 2.68 -15.48 -22.21
C ASP A 533 1.95 -14.30 -21.58
N GLY A 534 2.35 -13.07 -21.85
CA GLY A 534 1.65 -11.92 -21.31
C GLY A 534 1.89 -10.63 -22.08
N GLU A 535 0.86 -9.80 -22.14
CA GLU A 535 0.92 -8.45 -22.67
C GLU A 535 0.21 -7.47 -21.73
N ALA A 536 0.84 -6.33 -21.48
CA ALA A 536 0.23 -5.18 -20.82
C ALA A 536 -0.10 -4.13 -21.88
N VAL A 537 -1.37 -3.71 -21.97
CA VAL A 537 -1.92 -2.96 -23.08
C VAL A 537 -2.52 -1.64 -22.62
N TYR A 538 -2.16 -0.57 -23.32
CA TYR A 538 -2.77 0.75 -23.14
C TYR A 538 -4.23 0.78 -23.58
N THR A 539 -5.06 1.44 -22.78
CA THR A 539 -6.46 1.76 -23.09
C THR A 539 -6.80 3.17 -22.63
N ASN A 540 -7.96 3.71 -23.00
CA ASN A 540 -8.44 4.98 -22.48
C ASN A 540 -9.14 4.86 -21.11
N ASN A 541 -8.88 3.79 -20.39
CA ASN A 541 -9.34 3.59 -19.02
C ASN A 541 -8.45 4.35 -18.02
N LEU A 542 -8.95 4.48 -16.78
CA LEU A 542 -8.17 4.95 -15.66
C LEU A 542 -6.86 4.16 -15.56
N PRO A 543 -5.70 4.80 -15.33
CA PRO A 543 -4.44 4.10 -15.17
C PRO A 543 -4.50 3.00 -14.10
N SER A 544 -3.83 1.91 -14.36
CA SER A 544 -3.57 0.86 -13.37
C SER A 544 -2.19 1.07 -12.76
N GLY A 545 -1.96 0.57 -11.54
CA GLY A 545 -0.70 0.76 -10.83
C GLY A 545 -0.43 -0.35 -9.82
N ALA A 546 0.53 -0.12 -8.93
CA ALA A 546 0.88 -1.05 -7.87
C ALA A 546 -0.30 -1.28 -6.92
N PHE A 547 -0.61 -2.53 -6.66
CA PHE A 547 -1.59 -2.92 -5.64
C PHE A 547 -1.13 -4.22 -4.97
N ARG A 548 -1.34 -4.34 -3.66
CA ARG A 548 -0.97 -5.49 -2.81
C ARG A 548 -1.22 -6.82 -3.55
N GLY A 549 -0.16 -7.64 -3.69
CA GLY A 549 -0.14 -8.85 -4.51
C GLY A 549 0.45 -8.65 -5.93
N TYR A 550 0.58 -7.44 -6.43
CA TYR A 550 1.35 -6.97 -7.60
C TYR A 550 1.29 -7.91 -8.82
N GLY A 551 0.07 -8.22 -9.31
CA GLY A 551 -0.19 -9.16 -10.41
C GLY A 551 -0.44 -10.60 -9.95
N LEU A 552 0.27 -11.05 -8.92
CA LEU A 552 0.16 -12.42 -8.41
C LEU A 552 -1.28 -12.81 -8.07
N GLY A 553 -2.01 -11.98 -7.30
CA GLY A 553 -3.36 -12.30 -6.86
C GLY A 553 -4.35 -12.50 -8.02
N GLN A 554 -4.16 -11.78 -9.14
CA GLN A 554 -5.01 -11.90 -10.33
C GLN A 554 -4.74 -13.20 -11.09
N ILE A 555 -3.47 -13.54 -11.27
CA ILE A 555 -3.06 -14.73 -12.04
C ILE A 555 -3.25 -15.99 -11.21
N GLN A 556 -2.86 -15.95 -9.93
CA GLN A 556 -3.05 -17.05 -9.00
C GLN A 556 -4.53 -17.46 -8.88
N PHE A 557 -5.45 -16.49 -8.89
CA PHE A 557 -6.89 -16.78 -8.92
C PHE A 557 -7.25 -17.71 -10.07
N ALA A 558 -6.76 -17.46 -11.29
CA ALA A 558 -7.04 -18.29 -12.45
C ALA A 558 -6.35 -19.67 -12.38
N VAL A 559 -5.08 -19.69 -11.93
CA VAL A 559 -4.34 -20.96 -11.74
C VAL A 559 -5.03 -21.87 -10.75
N GLU A 560 -5.47 -21.33 -9.62
CA GLU A 560 -6.13 -22.11 -8.56
C GLU A 560 -7.53 -22.61 -8.98
N GLN A 561 -8.26 -21.82 -9.77
CA GLN A 561 -9.53 -22.29 -10.36
C GLN A 561 -9.28 -23.46 -11.35
N ALA A 562 -8.25 -23.35 -12.19
CA ALA A 562 -7.89 -24.43 -13.11
C ALA A 562 -7.42 -25.69 -12.34
N MET A 563 -6.73 -25.54 -11.21
CA MET A 563 -6.37 -26.66 -10.33
C MET A 563 -7.60 -27.36 -9.73
N ASP A 564 -8.62 -26.62 -9.34
CA ASP A 564 -9.87 -27.21 -8.84
C ASP A 564 -10.63 -27.97 -9.94
N GLU A 565 -10.68 -27.41 -11.16
CA GLU A 565 -11.25 -28.10 -12.31
C GLU A 565 -10.48 -29.40 -12.66
N LEU A 566 -9.13 -29.36 -12.57
CA LEU A 566 -8.29 -30.52 -12.79
C LEU A 566 -8.49 -31.56 -11.68
N ALA A 567 -8.65 -31.16 -10.42
CA ALA A 567 -9.00 -32.07 -9.32
C ALA A 567 -10.30 -32.82 -9.59
N ALA A 568 -11.33 -32.13 -10.06
CA ALA A 568 -12.59 -32.74 -10.43
C ALA A 568 -12.44 -33.77 -11.60
N ARG A 569 -11.59 -33.47 -12.58
CA ARG A 569 -11.33 -34.37 -13.72
C ARG A 569 -10.55 -35.61 -13.35
N THR A 570 -9.58 -35.48 -12.45
CA THR A 570 -8.75 -36.60 -11.98
C THR A 570 -9.42 -37.43 -10.88
N GLY A 571 -10.55 -36.97 -10.32
CA GLY A 571 -11.24 -37.60 -9.19
C GLY A 571 -10.47 -37.44 -7.85
N LEU A 572 -9.46 -36.58 -7.78
CA LEU A 572 -8.71 -36.27 -6.56
C LEU A 572 -9.41 -35.15 -5.76
N SER A 573 -9.19 -35.16 -4.46
CA SER A 573 -9.57 -33.95 -3.69
C SER A 573 -8.69 -32.77 -4.10
N PRO A 574 -9.20 -31.52 -4.00
CA PRO A 574 -8.41 -30.32 -4.28
C PRO A 574 -7.12 -30.23 -3.46
N VAL A 575 -7.14 -30.71 -2.22
CA VAL A 575 -5.95 -30.77 -1.35
C VAL A 575 -4.95 -31.80 -1.84
N GLU A 576 -5.40 -33.02 -2.16
CA GLU A 576 -4.52 -34.08 -2.61
C GLU A 576 -3.83 -33.75 -3.93
N LEU A 577 -4.57 -33.14 -4.88
CA LEU A 577 -3.96 -32.65 -6.11
C LEU A 577 -2.84 -31.63 -5.85
N ARG A 578 -3.06 -30.69 -4.92
CA ARG A 578 -2.06 -29.70 -4.53
C ARG A 578 -0.87 -30.36 -3.84
N ARG A 579 -1.08 -31.27 -2.88
CA ARG A 579 0.01 -32.01 -2.22
C ARG A 579 0.95 -32.73 -3.18
N ARG A 580 0.41 -33.28 -4.27
CA ARG A 580 1.20 -33.97 -5.31
C ARG A 580 2.04 -32.99 -6.12
N ASN A 581 1.59 -31.76 -6.27
CA ASN A 581 2.11 -30.84 -7.28
C ASN A 581 2.81 -29.61 -6.74
N VAL A 582 2.64 -29.22 -5.46
CA VAL A 582 3.37 -28.09 -4.90
C VAL A 582 4.87 -28.33 -4.87
N VAL A 583 5.63 -27.29 -5.12
CA VAL A 583 7.10 -27.30 -5.06
C VAL A 583 7.56 -27.64 -3.64
N ARG A 584 8.72 -28.31 -3.53
CA ARG A 584 9.33 -28.72 -2.26
C ARG A 584 10.80 -28.31 -2.21
N PRO A 585 11.43 -28.23 -1.02
CA PRO A 585 12.87 -28.01 -0.92
C PRO A 585 13.64 -29.06 -1.72
N GLY A 586 14.55 -28.59 -2.58
CA GLY A 586 15.33 -29.44 -3.48
C GLY A 586 14.72 -29.68 -4.86
N ASP A 587 13.44 -29.29 -5.07
CA ASP A 587 12.89 -29.22 -6.42
C ASP A 587 13.51 -28.05 -7.20
N PRO A 588 13.60 -28.13 -8.53
CA PRO A 588 13.97 -26.99 -9.35
C PRO A 588 12.95 -25.87 -9.15
N PHE A 589 13.45 -24.69 -8.80
CA PHE A 589 12.61 -23.50 -8.71
C PHE A 589 12.51 -22.88 -10.10
N VAL A 590 11.47 -23.24 -10.84
CA VAL A 590 11.23 -22.76 -12.20
C VAL A 590 10.22 -21.65 -12.19
N THR A 591 10.72 -20.43 -12.38
CA THR A 591 9.93 -19.24 -12.70
C THR A 591 9.80 -19.10 -14.21
N GLY A 592 9.12 -18.06 -14.69
CA GLY A 592 9.18 -17.69 -16.10
C GLY A 592 10.56 -17.13 -16.51
N HIS A 593 11.36 -16.60 -15.57
CA HIS A 593 12.74 -16.14 -15.83
C HIS A 593 13.75 -17.23 -15.49
N LEU A 594 14.32 -17.81 -16.53
CA LEU A 594 15.27 -18.91 -16.39
C LEU A 594 16.71 -18.44 -16.08
N ASP A 595 17.03 -17.20 -16.40
CA ASP A 595 18.39 -16.67 -16.32
C ASP A 595 18.69 -15.89 -15.02
N ASP A 596 17.69 -15.46 -14.28
CA ASP A 596 17.83 -14.76 -13.01
C ASP A 596 17.82 -15.77 -11.85
N GLY A 597 18.97 -16.35 -11.50
CA GLY A 597 19.14 -17.21 -10.32
C GLY A 597 18.95 -16.47 -8.97
N ASP A 598 18.11 -15.44 -8.95
CA ASP A 598 17.91 -14.54 -7.81
C ASP A 598 16.87 -15.05 -6.81
N LEU A 599 16.08 -16.06 -7.18
CA LEU A 599 15.01 -16.60 -6.33
C LEU A 599 15.45 -17.88 -5.65
N GLU A 600 15.42 -17.90 -4.33
CA GLU A 600 15.67 -19.10 -3.52
C GLU A 600 14.68 -19.16 -2.34
N PHE A 601 14.46 -20.35 -1.78
CA PHE A 601 13.65 -20.49 -0.59
C PHE A 601 14.37 -19.93 0.64
N GLY A 602 13.83 -18.92 1.28
CA GLY A 602 14.26 -18.46 2.60
C GLY A 602 13.86 -19.44 3.70
N SER A 603 12.64 -19.96 3.59
CA SER A 603 12.07 -21.02 4.45
C SER A 603 11.00 -21.77 3.67
N TYR A 604 10.58 -22.95 4.17
CA TYR A 604 9.54 -23.73 3.55
C TYR A 604 8.60 -24.32 4.60
N GLY A 605 7.30 -24.18 4.37
CA GLY A 605 6.25 -24.69 5.27
C GLY A 605 4.90 -24.90 4.56
N LEU A 606 4.89 -24.88 3.21
CA LEU A 606 3.65 -24.98 2.43
C LEU A 606 2.91 -26.30 2.64
N ASP A 607 3.63 -27.42 2.79
CA ASP A 607 3.06 -28.74 3.12
C ASP A 607 2.39 -28.74 4.49
N GLN A 608 3.00 -28.09 5.50
CA GLN A 608 2.42 -27.93 6.82
C GLN A 608 1.16 -27.04 6.79
N CYS A 609 1.18 -25.98 5.99
CA CYS A 609 0.01 -25.13 5.78
C CYS A 609 -1.15 -25.91 5.17
N LEU A 610 -0.88 -26.73 4.12
CA LEU A 610 -1.88 -27.61 3.50
C LEU A 610 -2.47 -28.59 4.52
N ASP A 611 -1.64 -29.21 5.34
CA ASP A 611 -2.08 -30.18 6.35
C ASP A 611 -2.95 -29.53 7.45
N ILE A 612 -2.61 -28.32 7.88
CA ILE A 612 -3.40 -27.58 8.87
C ILE A 612 -4.77 -27.20 8.31
N VAL A 613 -4.79 -26.62 7.11
CA VAL A 613 -6.02 -26.17 6.45
C VAL A 613 -6.93 -27.37 6.16
N ASP A 614 -6.37 -28.49 5.68
CA ASP A 614 -7.12 -29.72 5.38
C ASP A 614 -7.81 -30.27 6.64
N ARG A 615 -7.07 -30.39 7.73
CA ARG A 615 -7.64 -30.82 9.03
C ARG A 615 -8.74 -29.88 9.54
N GLN A 616 -8.56 -28.58 9.35
CA GLN A 616 -9.52 -27.56 9.81
C GLN A 616 -10.81 -27.56 8.99
N LEU A 617 -10.70 -27.75 7.69
CA LEU A 617 -11.82 -27.68 6.77
C LEU A 617 -12.44 -29.05 6.46
N GLY A 618 -11.77 -30.16 6.81
CA GLY A 618 -12.24 -31.53 6.54
C GLY A 618 -12.41 -31.80 5.03
N LEU A 619 -11.50 -31.25 4.20
CA LEU A 619 -11.58 -31.32 2.74
C LEU A 619 -11.04 -32.64 2.18
N SER A 620 -10.20 -33.36 2.91
CA SER A 620 -9.78 -34.72 2.53
C SER A 620 -10.91 -35.72 2.78
N ILE A 621 -11.15 -36.58 1.80
CA ILE A 621 -12.02 -37.76 1.97
C ILE A 621 -11.31 -38.69 2.98
N PRO A 622 -11.90 -39.04 4.15
CA PRO A 622 -11.25 -39.99 5.03
C PRO A 622 -10.99 -41.30 4.27
N ASP A 623 -9.74 -41.80 4.32
CA ASP A 623 -9.47 -43.16 3.90
C ASP A 623 -10.45 -44.10 4.65
N ALA A 624 -11.21 -44.86 3.93
CA ALA A 624 -12.26 -45.74 4.48
C ALA A 624 -11.66 -46.86 5.34
N GLY A 625 -10.85 -46.54 6.34
CA GLY A 625 -10.22 -47.54 7.20
C GLY A 625 -9.39 -47.00 8.39
N ALA A 626 -9.10 -45.70 8.49
CA ALA A 626 -8.32 -45.19 9.60
C ALA A 626 -9.22 -44.55 10.67
N ALA A 627 -9.38 -45.23 11.81
CA ALA A 627 -9.94 -44.62 12.99
C ALA A 627 -9.04 -43.48 13.48
N PRO A 628 -9.58 -42.34 13.95
CA PRO A 628 -8.77 -41.24 14.43
C PRO A 628 -8.04 -41.67 15.70
N THR A 629 -6.72 -41.87 15.62
CA THR A 629 -5.89 -41.97 16.81
C THR A 629 -5.75 -40.58 17.42
N ALA A 630 -6.37 -40.39 18.57
CA ALA A 630 -6.08 -39.25 19.45
C ALA A 630 -4.62 -39.33 19.88
N ALA A 631 -3.77 -38.53 19.31
CA ALA A 631 -2.42 -38.27 19.78
C ALA A 631 -2.15 -36.78 19.70
N GLU A 632 -2.31 -36.11 20.82
CA GLU A 632 -1.44 -35.13 21.44
C GLU A 632 -0.56 -34.30 20.51
N ASN A 633 -1.04 -33.12 20.18
CA ASN A 633 -0.29 -31.86 20.33
C ASN A 633 -1.29 -30.72 20.12
N ASP A 634 -1.74 -30.16 21.24
CA ASP A 634 -2.53 -28.95 21.29
C ASP A 634 -1.71 -27.75 20.75
N ILE A 635 -1.59 -27.65 19.45
CA ILE A 635 -1.41 -26.37 18.80
C ILE A 635 -2.82 -25.89 18.47
N THR A 636 -3.47 -25.26 19.42
CA THR A 636 -4.65 -24.44 19.18
C THR A 636 -4.21 -23.21 18.40
N VAL A 637 -4.09 -23.33 17.06
CA VAL A 637 -4.15 -22.18 16.19
C VAL A 637 -5.61 -21.74 16.19
N ASP A 638 -5.94 -20.77 17.03
CA ASP A 638 -7.25 -20.13 17.01
C ASP A 638 -7.37 -19.32 15.71
N VAL A 639 -7.60 -20.01 14.61
CA VAL A 639 -8.09 -19.40 13.38
C VAL A 639 -9.51 -19.00 13.72
N GLY A 640 -9.72 -17.74 14.11
CA GLY A 640 -11.04 -17.18 14.42
C GLY A 640 -11.93 -17.14 13.18
N VAL A 641 -12.19 -18.30 12.62
CA VAL A 641 -13.39 -18.56 11.86
C VAL A 641 -14.47 -18.53 12.91
N ASN A 642 -15.35 -17.54 12.88
CA ASN A 642 -16.58 -17.55 13.65
C ASN A 642 -17.42 -18.72 13.11
N THR A 643 -17.04 -19.92 13.49
CA THR A 643 -17.92 -21.06 13.39
C THR A 643 -18.96 -20.85 14.48
N ASN A 644 -20.08 -20.18 14.12
CA ASN A 644 -21.31 -20.62 14.75
C ASN A 644 -21.22 -22.14 14.72
N ARG A 645 -21.22 -22.77 15.89
CA ARG A 645 -20.99 -24.22 16.12
C ARG A 645 -21.90 -25.15 15.30
N ASP A 646 -22.75 -24.61 14.44
CA ASP A 646 -23.75 -25.32 13.65
C ASP A 646 -23.44 -25.36 12.15
N VAL A 647 -22.32 -24.79 11.66
CA VAL A 647 -21.87 -25.00 10.26
C VAL A 647 -20.97 -26.21 10.23
N VAL A 648 -21.59 -27.39 10.15
CA VAL A 648 -20.90 -28.64 9.76
C VAL A 648 -20.57 -28.51 8.29
N LEU A 649 -19.29 -28.31 7.95
CA LEU A 649 -18.80 -28.35 6.58
C LEU A 649 -19.14 -29.72 5.98
N GLY A 650 -20.01 -29.74 4.96
CA GLY A 650 -20.53 -30.98 4.36
C GLY A 650 -21.89 -31.45 4.87
N GLY A 651 -22.52 -30.76 5.82
CA GLY A 651 -23.93 -30.99 6.20
C GLY A 651 -24.91 -30.32 5.24
N PRO A 652 -26.20 -30.70 5.25
CA PRO A 652 -27.23 -30.01 4.48
C PRO A 652 -27.24 -28.52 4.89
N ALA A 653 -27.32 -27.65 3.87
CA ALA A 653 -27.42 -26.18 4.12
C ALA A 653 -28.57 -25.91 5.12
N PRO A 654 -28.41 -24.98 6.06
CA PRO A 654 -29.50 -24.56 6.92
C PRO A 654 -30.68 -24.13 6.05
N ALA A 655 -31.88 -24.45 6.48
CA ALA A 655 -33.10 -24.07 5.75
C ALA A 655 -33.21 -22.56 5.67
N GLY A 656 -32.82 -21.98 4.53
CA GLY A 656 -32.77 -20.55 4.25
C GLY A 656 -32.17 -20.27 2.86
N GLU A 657 -32.13 -18.99 2.47
CA GLU A 657 -31.63 -18.51 1.15
C GLU A 657 -30.09 -18.54 0.97
N TRP A 658 -29.33 -19.12 1.92
CA TRP A 658 -27.85 -19.10 1.91
C TRP A 658 -27.27 -20.43 1.41
N SER A 659 -26.34 -20.34 0.47
CA SER A 659 -25.49 -21.45 0.05
C SER A 659 -24.09 -21.28 0.63
N VAL A 660 -23.51 -22.35 1.16
CA VAL A 660 -22.16 -22.37 1.74
C VAL A 660 -21.28 -23.25 0.86
N GLY A 661 -20.09 -22.74 0.50
CA GLY A 661 -19.08 -23.47 -0.25
C GLY A 661 -17.72 -23.35 0.43
N SER A 662 -16.88 -24.37 0.27
CA SER A 662 -15.50 -24.36 0.74
C SER A 662 -14.55 -24.47 -0.45
N GLY A 663 -13.43 -23.80 -0.39
CA GLY A 663 -12.37 -23.83 -1.40
C GLY A 663 -11.01 -23.73 -0.75
N ILE A 664 -9.98 -24.20 -1.44
CA ILE A 664 -8.58 -24.08 -1.04
C ILE A 664 -7.78 -23.50 -2.19
N ALA A 665 -6.84 -22.65 -1.86
CA ALA A 665 -5.87 -22.10 -2.79
C ALA A 665 -4.50 -22.01 -2.13
N VAL A 666 -3.43 -22.07 -2.92
CA VAL A 666 -2.06 -21.86 -2.49
C VAL A 666 -1.46 -20.69 -3.23
N GLY A 667 -0.51 -20.00 -2.60
CA GLY A 667 0.20 -18.89 -3.23
C GLY A 667 1.58 -18.74 -2.64
N MET A 668 2.46 -18.20 -3.44
CA MET A 668 3.84 -17.86 -3.08
C MET A 668 4.13 -16.46 -3.55
N ILE A 669 4.87 -15.67 -2.78
CA ILE A 669 5.29 -14.32 -3.17
C ILE A 669 6.76 -14.13 -2.87
N ALA A 670 7.50 -13.51 -3.78
CA ALA A 670 8.84 -13.04 -3.51
C ALA A 670 8.81 -11.92 -2.47
N THR A 671 9.72 -11.99 -1.49
CA THR A 671 9.86 -10.95 -0.46
C THR A 671 10.80 -9.81 -0.90
N LEU A 672 11.34 -9.89 -2.10
CA LEU A 672 12.16 -8.86 -2.75
C LEU A 672 11.83 -8.84 -4.23
N PRO A 673 11.71 -7.65 -4.85
CA PRO A 673 11.63 -7.57 -6.30
C PRO A 673 12.96 -8.05 -6.92
N PRO A 674 12.94 -8.63 -8.12
CA PRO A 674 14.13 -8.84 -8.91
C PRO A 674 14.95 -7.55 -9.03
N ARG A 675 16.29 -7.68 -9.13
CA ARG A 675 17.27 -6.57 -9.12
C ARG A 675 17.44 -5.88 -7.76
N GLY A 676 16.75 -6.34 -6.72
CA GLY A 676 17.03 -6.03 -5.33
C GLY A 676 16.43 -4.73 -4.80
N HIS A 677 16.55 -4.59 -3.50
CA HIS A 677 16.29 -3.40 -2.70
C HIS A 677 17.55 -3.02 -1.93
N ARG A 678 17.68 -1.75 -1.59
CA ARG A 678 18.74 -1.23 -0.75
C ARG A 678 18.17 -0.48 0.43
N SER A 679 18.76 -0.69 1.60
CA SER A 679 18.45 0.08 2.81
C SER A 679 19.72 0.39 3.59
N GLU A 680 19.69 1.49 4.31
CA GLU A 680 20.75 1.94 5.21
C GLU A 680 20.13 2.22 6.59
N ALA A 681 20.80 1.79 7.64
CA ALA A 681 20.35 2.07 9.00
C ALA A 681 21.49 2.62 9.86
N ARG A 682 21.12 3.44 10.82
CA ARG A 682 22.01 3.97 11.84
C ARG A 682 21.39 3.73 13.21
N VAL A 683 22.19 3.20 14.15
CA VAL A 683 21.78 3.02 15.54
C VAL A 683 22.67 3.87 16.43
N ALA A 684 22.05 4.69 17.30
CA ALA A 684 22.73 5.54 18.27
C ALA A 684 22.34 5.12 19.69
N ALA A 685 23.32 4.94 20.56
CA ALA A 685 23.12 4.71 22.00
C ALA A 685 23.16 6.04 22.76
N HIS A 686 22.23 6.27 23.67
CA HIS A 686 22.15 7.45 24.52
C HIS A 686 22.59 7.15 25.96
N ALA A 687 23.05 8.19 26.66
CA ALA A 687 23.55 8.08 28.05
C ALA A 687 22.50 7.59 29.07
N ASP A 688 21.19 7.80 28.75
CA ASP A 688 20.08 7.32 29.56
C ASP A 688 19.74 5.84 29.33
N GLY A 689 20.50 5.17 28.43
CA GLY A 689 20.35 3.77 28.08
C GLY A 689 19.21 3.55 27.09
N THR A 690 18.71 4.58 26.40
CA THR A 690 17.82 4.45 25.25
C THR A 690 18.63 4.38 23.95
N PHE A 691 17.98 3.96 22.88
CA PHE A 691 18.59 3.80 21.55
C PHE A 691 17.72 4.46 20.49
N ALA A 692 18.33 5.21 19.58
CA ALA A 692 17.67 5.73 18.39
C ALA A 692 18.07 4.91 17.16
N VAL A 693 17.09 4.40 16.44
CA VAL A 693 17.26 3.67 15.18
C VAL A 693 16.74 4.53 14.04
N HIS A 694 17.64 4.91 13.12
CA HIS A 694 17.31 5.70 11.94
C HIS A 694 17.24 4.79 10.72
N VAL A 695 16.12 4.82 9.98
CA VAL A 695 15.88 4.00 8.80
C VAL A 695 14.93 4.70 7.84
N GLY A 696 15.12 4.52 6.53
CA GLY A 696 14.38 5.25 5.51
C GLY A 696 12.98 4.71 5.20
N THR A 697 12.67 3.47 5.59
CA THR A 697 11.41 2.81 5.23
C THR A 697 10.18 3.43 5.90
N ALA A 698 9.03 3.43 5.19
CA ALA A 698 7.80 4.08 5.64
C ALA A 698 6.87 3.14 6.43
N GLU A 699 6.08 3.71 7.36
CA GLU A 699 5.02 3.03 8.12
C GLU A 699 3.64 3.48 7.63
N PHE A 700 2.90 2.57 7.01
CA PHE A 700 1.54 2.84 6.51
C PHE A 700 0.50 1.81 7.00
N GLY A 701 0.78 1.17 8.13
CA GLY A 701 -0.04 0.09 8.72
C GLY A 701 0.49 -1.30 8.40
N ASN A 702 1.66 -1.40 7.78
CA ASN A 702 2.35 -2.67 7.47
C ASN A 702 3.08 -3.27 8.69
N GLY A 703 3.18 -2.53 9.80
CA GLY A 703 3.83 -2.98 11.03
C GLY A 703 5.35 -2.90 11.02
N THR A 704 5.95 -2.26 10.01
CA THR A 704 7.41 -2.11 9.88
C THR A 704 8.03 -1.50 11.13
N SER A 705 7.41 -0.44 11.69
CA SER A 705 7.91 0.19 12.91
C SER A 705 8.00 -0.79 14.08
N THR A 706 7.01 -1.66 14.26
CA THR A 706 6.99 -2.67 15.32
C THR A 706 8.07 -3.72 15.10
N ALA A 707 8.16 -4.25 13.87
CA ALA A 707 9.14 -5.27 13.52
C ALA A 707 10.58 -4.77 13.71
N LEU A 708 10.88 -3.55 13.25
CA LEU A 708 12.22 -2.97 13.39
C LEU A 708 12.61 -2.68 14.84
N VAL A 709 11.65 -2.25 15.65
CA VAL A 709 11.89 -2.10 17.11
C VAL A 709 12.16 -3.47 17.76
N GLN A 710 11.41 -4.52 17.41
CA GLN A 710 11.66 -5.87 17.91
C GLN A 710 13.04 -6.40 17.52
N ILE A 711 13.44 -6.19 16.25
CA ILE A 711 14.76 -6.59 15.74
C ILE A 711 15.86 -5.87 16.52
N ALA A 712 15.81 -4.55 16.58
CA ALA A 712 16.82 -3.76 17.30
C ALA A 712 16.88 -4.09 18.79
N ALA A 713 15.74 -4.22 19.45
CA ALA A 713 15.67 -4.56 20.87
C ALA A 713 16.28 -5.94 21.17
N THR A 714 15.99 -6.93 20.31
CA THR A 714 16.54 -8.28 20.46
C THR A 714 18.05 -8.28 20.27
N GLU A 715 18.57 -7.61 19.23
CA GLU A 715 20.00 -7.53 18.97
C GLU A 715 20.75 -6.76 20.04
N LEU A 716 20.19 -5.67 20.55
CA LEU A 716 20.76 -4.87 21.65
C LEU A 716 20.63 -5.55 23.03
N GLY A 717 19.79 -6.57 23.18
CA GLY A 717 19.50 -7.21 24.47
C GLY A 717 18.72 -6.31 25.42
N VAL A 718 17.82 -5.44 24.91
CA VAL A 718 17.06 -4.48 25.72
C VAL A 718 15.54 -4.64 25.51
N ALA A 719 14.75 -4.02 26.40
CA ALA A 719 13.30 -3.99 26.22
C ALA A 719 12.93 -3.07 25.03
N PRO A 720 11.86 -3.41 24.25
CA PRO A 720 11.41 -2.64 23.09
C PRO A 720 11.15 -1.15 23.37
N GLU A 721 10.71 -0.83 24.58
CA GLU A 721 10.41 0.53 25.03
C GLU A 721 11.64 1.43 25.12
N ARG A 722 12.85 0.84 25.13
CA ARG A 722 14.12 1.58 25.11
C ARG A 722 14.57 1.94 23.69
N VAL A 723 13.89 1.45 22.66
CA VAL A 723 14.23 1.68 21.27
C VAL A 723 13.27 2.71 20.66
N ARG A 724 13.80 3.86 20.25
CA ARG A 724 13.07 4.89 19.51
C ARG A 724 13.40 4.78 18.03
N LEU A 725 12.37 4.76 17.18
CA LEU A 725 12.51 4.76 15.73
C LEU A 725 12.40 6.18 15.17
N VAL A 726 13.33 6.54 14.29
CA VAL A 726 13.32 7.74 13.44
C VAL A 726 13.31 7.26 12.01
N GLN A 727 12.22 7.51 11.27
CA GLN A 727 12.01 6.87 9.97
C GLN A 727 11.42 7.79 8.93
N SER A 728 11.61 7.43 7.65
CA SER A 728 10.92 8.00 6.47
C SER A 728 11.16 9.49 6.25
N ASP A 729 12.32 10.00 6.63
CA ASP A 729 12.76 11.39 6.40
C ASP A 729 14.12 11.37 5.71
N THR A 730 14.17 11.85 4.47
CA THR A 730 15.37 11.78 3.64
C THR A 730 16.54 12.64 4.11
N ALA A 731 16.31 13.52 5.08
CA ALA A 731 17.38 14.34 5.70
C ALA A 731 17.96 13.69 6.98
N THR A 732 17.21 12.82 7.66
CA THR A 732 17.61 12.27 8.97
C THR A 732 17.80 10.76 8.97
N SER A 733 17.33 10.08 7.94
CA SER A 733 17.46 8.62 7.77
C SER A 733 18.44 8.31 6.65
N GLY A 734 19.06 7.12 6.71
CA GLY A 734 19.79 6.56 5.57
C GLY A 734 18.87 6.22 4.40
N TYR A 735 19.45 5.97 3.23
CA TYR A 735 18.69 5.62 2.03
C TYR A 735 17.87 4.36 2.24
N ASP A 736 16.69 4.32 1.63
CA ASP A 736 15.83 3.14 1.58
C ASP A 736 15.02 3.16 0.27
N THR A 737 15.03 2.06 -0.46
CA THR A 737 14.28 1.95 -1.72
C THR A 737 12.77 2.14 -1.50
N GLY A 738 12.27 1.79 -0.31
CA GLY A 738 10.87 2.02 0.07
C GLY A 738 10.14 0.79 0.57
N ALA A 739 8.94 1.02 1.10
CA ALA A 739 8.12 -0.01 1.72
C ALA A 739 7.17 -0.66 0.69
N TYR A 740 7.69 -1.55 -0.15
CA TYR A 740 6.97 -2.35 -1.13
C TYR A 740 7.70 -3.69 -1.39
N GLY A 741 7.13 -4.58 -2.22
CA GLY A 741 7.71 -5.87 -2.57
C GLY A 741 7.96 -6.79 -1.38
N SER A 742 7.23 -6.63 -0.27
CA SER A 742 7.42 -7.35 1.00
C SER A 742 8.85 -7.26 1.57
N ALA A 743 9.62 -6.23 1.19
CA ALA A 743 11.04 -6.09 1.48
C ALA A 743 11.35 -5.50 2.87
N GLY A 744 10.41 -4.80 3.50
CA GLY A 744 10.67 -4.01 4.72
C GLY A 744 11.34 -4.78 5.86
N THR A 745 10.83 -5.95 6.24
CA THR A 745 11.45 -6.77 7.29
C THR A 745 12.75 -7.40 6.83
N VAL A 746 12.85 -7.87 5.59
CA VAL A 746 14.03 -8.57 5.06
C VAL A 746 15.18 -7.58 4.86
N VAL A 747 14.96 -6.47 4.15
CA VAL A 747 16.02 -5.52 3.79
C VAL A 747 16.33 -4.56 4.94
N ALA A 748 15.34 -3.75 5.34
CA ALA A 748 15.53 -2.79 6.43
C ALA A 748 15.77 -3.49 7.77
N GLY A 749 15.13 -4.65 8.02
CA GLY A 749 15.36 -5.45 9.22
C GLY A 749 16.80 -5.98 9.30
N LEU A 750 17.37 -6.44 8.17
CA LEU A 750 18.75 -6.95 8.13
C LEU A 750 19.77 -5.86 8.50
N VAL A 751 19.65 -4.66 7.90
CA VAL A 751 20.60 -3.57 8.22
C VAL A 751 20.42 -3.04 9.63
N VAL A 752 19.19 -3.01 10.15
CA VAL A 752 18.91 -2.66 11.56
C VAL A 752 19.53 -3.70 12.51
N ALA A 753 19.38 -5.01 12.23
CA ALA A 753 19.97 -6.06 13.04
C ALA A 753 21.49 -5.91 13.12
N ARG A 754 22.17 -5.73 11.97
CA ARG A 754 23.61 -5.55 11.90
C ARG A 754 24.09 -4.32 12.65
N ALA A 755 23.45 -3.17 12.43
CA ALA A 755 23.80 -1.93 13.11
C ALA A 755 23.60 -2.05 14.64
N ALA A 756 22.52 -2.69 15.09
CA ALA A 756 22.25 -2.93 16.50
C ALA A 756 23.26 -3.88 17.15
N ALA A 757 23.61 -4.99 16.46
CA ALA A 757 24.62 -5.93 16.94
C ALA A 757 26.00 -5.26 17.11
N GLU A 758 26.40 -4.44 16.14
CA GLU A 758 27.68 -3.73 16.22
C GLU A 758 27.71 -2.69 17.36
N VAL A 759 26.60 -1.99 17.62
CA VAL A 759 26.49 -1.11 18.79
C VAL A 759 26.63 -1.89 20.09
N ARG A 760 25.97 -3.05 20.21
CA ARG A 760 26.11 -3.93 21.38
C ARG A 760 27.56 -4.34 21.60
N GLU A 761 28.25 -4.85 20.57
CA GLU A 761 29.65 -5.26 20.67
C GLU A 761 30.55 -4.12 21.15
N LYS A 762 30.37 -2.90 20.65
CA LYS A 762 31.13 -1.71 21.09
C LYS A 762 30.85 -1.36 22.54
N LEU A 763 29.60 -1.46 22.99
CA LEU A 763 29.25 -1.22 24.42
C LEU A 763 29.86 -2.30 25.33
N GLU A 764 29.82 -3.59 24.94
CA GLU A 764 30.43 -4.70 25.68
C GLU A 764 31.95 -4.61 25.75
N ALA A 765 32.62 -4.07 24.72
CA ALA A 765 34.05 -3.82 24.68
C ALA A 765 34.51 -2.63 25.57
N GLY A 766 33.59 -2.04 26.34
CA GLY A 766 33.89 -0.94 27.28
C GLY A 766 33.71 0.46 26.66
N GLY A 767 33.06 0.55 25.50
CA GLY A 767 32.61 1.82 24.93
C GLY A 767 31.56 2.46 25.85
N ARG A 768 31.75 3.74 26.20
CA ARG A 768 30.76 4.49 26.96
C ARG A 768 29.81 5.22 25.98
N PRO A 769 28.47 5.17 26.20
CA PRO A 769 27.57 6.05 25.46
C PRO A 769 28.01 7.51 25.62
N PRO A 770 27.91 8.35 24.58
CA PRO A 770 28.26 9.76 24.68
C PRO A 770 27.39 10.46 25.75
N SER A 771 28.01 11.41 26.45
CA SER A 771 27.29 12.30 27.37
C SER A 771 26.36 13.22 26.54
N PRO A 772 25.24 13.69 27.11
CA PRO A 772 24.41 14.72 26.47
C PRO A 772 25.20 15.95 26.01
N ASP A 773 26.32 16.25 26.63
CA ASP A 773 27.20 17.36 26.30
C ASP A 773 28.14 17.05 25.09
N ASP A 774 28.23 15.79 24.67
CA ASP A 774 29.08 15.34 23.55
C ASP A 774 28.36 15.34 22.21
N VAL A 775 27.04 15.53 22.21
CA VAL A 775 26.20 15.54 20.99
C VAL A 775 26.25 16.92 20.36
N ARG A 776 27.20 17.15 19.48
CA ARG A 776 27.13 18.28 18.55
C ARG A 776 26.07 17.96 17.50
N GLU A 777 25.08 18.86 17.33
CA GLU A 777 24.23 18.84 16.14
C GLU A 777 25.13 18.86 14.90
N PRO A 778 24.79 18.08 13.84
CA PRO A 778 25.56 18.15 12.61
C PRO A 778 25.54 19.59 12.09
N PRO A 779 26.69 20.14 11.66
CA PRO A 779 26.73 21.49 11.13
C PRO A 779 25.82 21.60 9.92
N SER A 780 24.95 22.59 9.94
CA SER A 780 24.18 23.00 8.78
C SER A 780 25.17 23.60 7.76
N GLY A 781 25.45 22.82 6.69
CA GLY A 781 26.16 23.32 5.50
C GLY A 781 27.69 23.15 5.56
N ASP A 782 28.18 22.23 4.77
CA ASP A 782 29.11 22.43 3.66
C ASP A 782 29.54 21.06 3.12
N ALA A 783 29.11 20.75 1.92
CA ALA A 783 29.68 19.67 1.14
C ALA A 783 31.00 20.19 0.53
N GLY A 784 32.11 19.90 1.19
CA GLY A 784 33.45 20.21 0.70
C GLY A 784 34.47 19.24 1.29
N ASP A 785 34.99 18.42 0.39
CA ASP A 785 36.25 17.68 0.50
C ASP A 785 36.34 16.57 1.56
N ALA A 786 36.38 15.34 1.07
CA ALA A 786 36.77 14.17 1.83
C ALA A 786 38.30 14.22 2.09
N GLY A 787 38.67 14.92 3.14
CA GLY A 787 40.04 14.95 3.71
C GLY A 787 39.98 14.45 5.13
N ASP A 788 40.70 13.35 5.35
CA ASP A 788 41.22 12.76 6.56
C ASP A 788 40.75 13.44 7.90
N ALA A 789 39.65 12.99 8.45
CA ALA A 789 39.17 13.41 9.77
C ALA A 789 39.75 12.43 10.79
N GLY A 790 40.85 12.85 11.45
CA GLY A 790 41.40 12.21 12.59
C GLY A 790 40.42 11.97 13.71
N ASP A 791 40.62 10.82 14.28
CA ASP A 791 40.12 10.21 15.51
C ASP A 791 39.47 11.18 16.50
N VAL A 792 38.15 11.29 16.49
CA VAL A 792 37.38 11.82 17.60
C VAL A 792 36.37 10.74 17.94
N GLY A 793 36.53 10.13 19.11
CA GLY A 793 35.81 8.97 19.61
C GLY A 793 34.28 9.14 19.64
N ASP A 794 33.62 9.00 18.51
CA ASP A 794 32.18 8.89 18.43
C ASP A 794 31.80 7.41 18.29
N LEU A 795 31.56 6.76 19.43
CA LEU A 795 31.10 5.36 19.50
C LEU A 795 29.62 5.19 19.10
N SER A 796 28.95 6.25 18.72
CA SER A 796 27.48 6.29 18.64
C SER A 796 26.90 6.08 17.25
N LEU A 797 27.69 6.11 16.18
CA LEU A 797 27.19 6.13 14.82
C LEU A 797 27.77 4.98 13.97
N ILE A 798 26.91 4.02 13.64
CA ILE A 798 27.24 2.95 12.70
C ILE A 798 26.31 3.07 11.52
N HIS A 799 26.90 3.23 10.35
CA HIS A 799 26.23 3.29 9.06
C HIS A 799 26.47 1.98 8.32
N ILE A 800 25.41 1.22 8.05
CA ILE A 800 25.51 -0.01 7.25
C ILE A 800 24.63 0.17 6.02
N SER A 801 25.27 0.01 4.85
CA SER A 801 24.61 -0.02 3.54
C SER A 801 24.79 -1.41 2.94
N GLU A 802 23.71 -2.04 2.53
CA GLU A 802 23.76 -3.33 1.86
C GLU A 802 22.81 -3.40 0.67
N PRO A 803 23.32 -3.63 -0.54
CA PRO A 803 22.50 -4.05 -1.66
C PRO A 803 22.18 -5.55 -1.49
N THR A 804 20.93 -5.90 -1.33
CA THR A 804 20.49 -7.30 -1.40
C THR A 804 20.18 -7.63 -2.85
N ARG A 805 20.94 -8.60 -3.41
CA ARG A 805 20.78 -9.08 -4.78
C ARG A 805 19.91 -10.35 -4.87
N ARG A 806 19.51 -10.93 -3.74
CA ARG A 806 18.78 -12.19 -3.70
C ARG A 806 17.36 -11.97 -3.17
N SER A 807 16.39 -12.43 -3.93
CA SER A 807 14.99 -12.47 -3.51
C SER A 807 14.72 -13.77 -2.75
N TYR A 808 14.00 -13.64 -1.63
CA TYR A 808 13.54 -14.78 -0.84
C TYR A 808 12.04 -14.93 -0.98
N ILE A 809 11.55 -16.16 -1.01
CA ILE A 809 10.13 -16.47 -1.02
C ILE A 809 9.69 -16.83 0.39
N SER A 810 8.64 -16.17 0.87
CA SER A 810 7.95 -16.49 2.13
C SER A 810 6.56 -17.04 1.87
N TYR A 811 6.12 -17.93 2.75
CA TYR A 811 4.85 -18.64 2.68
C TYR A 811 3.80 -18.03 3.62
#